data_ba5d26aac17f9d37c2308ad986de9d18
#
_entry.id   ba5d26aac17f9d37c2308ad986de9d18
#
_cell.length_a   1.000
_cell.length_b   1.000
_cell.length_c   1.000
_cell.angle_alpha   90.00
_cell.angle_beta   90.00
_cell.angle_gamma   90.00
#
_symmetry.space_group_name_H-M   'P 1'
#
loop_
_entity.id
_entity.type
_entity.pdbx_description
1 polymer ?
#
loop_
_entity_poly.entity_id
_entity_poly.type
_entity_poly.pdbx_seq_one_letter_code
_entity_poly.pdbx_strand_id
1 'polypeptide(L)'
;MRKTLLLAVLWQAAACGANVGDTGLTIDLNGSWDLAYFFQPDDGAVRTLPLPQGLDVRRVSATVPGNCELDLVRAGVLPPLEVGLNVLKLRPYEGCQWLYSKSFVVPEDAAAGAPRYRAGGRAELVFGGIDTLADVFLNGVKVGTSENMLIERRFDVTKSLVAGTNVVQVLLRPVLLDAQYATTGELGPPLEPGGDGVRYRKAAHMGGWDIFPRVFAQGLWRGVSLEILPRVRLRECAWMLKSLDVPNRRAEYLFRGRVEAPFRVLDNAKVRCTLSRHGKVCASAEHVLFGYHPTLGLRLENADLWWPLGFGEPALYDAVAEVVADGAVLASSACKIGVRTIELVRDDVYSEDRPGQFLFKVNGEPCYIRGSNWVPLDAFHGRDGSHMIPTLELWKDLNCNMVRVWGGGVYEPDAFFDWCDANGVMVWQDFMTGCGVFPQDDEYARATREEVLSVVMRLRNRASLALWSGNNENDCAFSWGVGRRLARDPNLDRSSRKTIPDVLFEYDLTRPYLPSSPYFSPDVVAGRAKPSEAHLWGERAYYKVPYYTNSPAWFASEMGYHGCPSLDSLKRMMTKDGLYPWSKITGEDPKRDFHWNDEWQLKACNAGFGPGRMIHGTRNNLMTNQTKIMFGAVARDLETFVAQSQFVQAEAMKTFCELFRSRKFTRFNGLIWWNVRDGWPIISDAVVDWYGGRKPAYRALRNSQRNQIVCITDDHSLWAVNDARREVGGSVTVTDVASGRVVLSQDFVIPSNGKARLGSVPFAGQGVLRMEAVLDGQPFRNHFLYGEPPFDWHEVKKWMKDIL
;
A
#
# COMPACT_ATOMS: atom_id res chain seq x y z
N MET A 1 -23.43 30.21 1.99
CA MET A 1 -23.49 30.18 0.51
C MET A 1 -22.08 30.23 -0.06
N ARG A 2 -21.47 29.11 -0.35
CA ARG A 2 -20.34 28.98 -1.27
C ARG A 2 -20.51 27.63 -1.96
N LYS A 3 -20.72 27.67 -3.27
CA LYS A 3 -20.91 26.51 -4.16
C LYS A 3 -19.55 25.85 -4.35
N THR A 4 -19.46 24.61 -3.96
CA THR A 4 -18.32 23.74 -4.28
C THR A 4 -18.54 23.21 -5.69
N LEU A 5 -17.68 23.62 -6.63
CA LEU A 5 -17.61 23.08 -7.98
C LEU A 5 -17.01 21.68 -7.92
N LEU A 6 -17.80 20.67 -8.26
CA LEU A 6 -17.30 19.35 -8.66
C LEU A 6 -16.72 19.50 -10.08
N LEU A 7 -15.40 19.48 -10.22
CA LEU A 7 -14.75 19.30 -11.53
C LEU A 7 -14.80 17.83 -11.90
N ALA A 8 -15.80 17.46 -12.69
CA ALA A 8 -15.77 16.23 -13.47
C ALA A 8 -14.77 16.46 -14.62
N VAL A 9 -13.61 15.80 -14.57
CA VAL A 9 -12.66 15.78 -15.69
C VAL A 9 -13.20 14.80 -16.73
N LEU A 10 -14.05 15.32 -17.61
CA LEU A 10 -14.36 14.68 -18.89
C LEU A 10 -13.14 14.87 -19.80
N TRP A 11 -12.44 13.80 -20.07
CA TRP A 11 -11.49 13.74 -21.19
C TRP A 11 -12.26 13.87 -22.51
N GLN A 12 -12.34 15.06 -23.05
CA GLN A 12 -12.69 15.28 -24.44
C GLN A 12 -11.46 14.94 -25.29
N ALA A 13 -11.51 13.84 -26.01
CA ALA A 13 -10.61 13.61 -27.13
C ALA A 13 -10.89 14.72 -28.15
N ALA A 14 -9.89 15.59 -28.38
CA ALA A 14 -9.93 16.58 -29.44
C ALA A 14 -10.07 15.87 -30.79
N ALA A 15 -11.21 16.05 -31.42
CA ALA A 15 -11.50 15.53 -32.73
C ALA A 15 -10.64 16.25 -33.79
N CYS A 16 -9.56 15.60 -34.22
CA CYS A 16 -9.07 15.75 -35.59
C CYS A 16 -9.86 14.73 -36.43
N GLY A 17 -10.63 15.20 -37.42
CA GLY A 17 -11.51 14.37 -38.25
C GLY A 17 -10.72 13.34 -39.08
N ALA A 18 -10.54 12.17 -38.54
CA ALA A 18 -10.19 10.95 -39.24
C ALA A 18 -11.30 9.94 -38.94
N ASN A 19 -11.75 9.18 -39.95
CA ASN A 19 -12.70 8.09 -39.77
C ASN A 19 -12.27 7.22 -38.60
N VAL A 20 -12.95 7.35 -37.46
CA VAL A 20 -12.71 6.54 -36.27
C VAL A 20 -13.24 5.15 -36.62
N GLY A 21 -12.32 4.19 -36.80
CA GLY A 21 -12.64 2.78 -36.87
C GLY A 21 -13.51 2.32 -35.72
N ASP A 22 -14.13 1.17 -35.81
CA ASP A 22 -15.06 0.54 -34.84
C ASP A 22 -14.67 0.82 -33.38
N THR A 23 -15.25 1.88 -32.80
CA THR A 23 -15.01 2.26 -31.41
C THR A 23 -15.82 1.33 -30.53
N GLY A 24 -15.17 0.71 -29.51
CA GLY A 24 -15.86 -0.07 -28.51
C GLY A 24 -16.91 0.75 -27.76
N LEU A 25 -17.87 0.08 -27.15
CA LEU A 25 -18.89 0.67 -26.28
C LEU A 25 -18.70 0.15 -24.86
N THR A 26 -18.72 1.05 -23.88
CA THR A 26 -18.75 0.67 -22.47
C THR A 26 -20.07 1.10 -21.85
N ILE A 27 -20.77 0.16 -21.22
CA ILE A 27 -21.98 0.41 -20.44
C ILE A 27 -21.59 0.31 -18.97
N ASP A 28 -21.71 1.43 -18.24
CA ASP A 28 -21.46 1.47 -16.79
C ASP A 28 -22.60 0.77 -16.05
N LEU A 29 -22.23 -0.21 -15.20
CA LEU A 29 -23.16 -0.98 -14.38
C LEU A 29 -23.02 -0.62 -12.89
N ASN A 30 -22.26 0.40 -12.52
CA ASN A 30 -22.15 0.91 -11.16
C ASN A 30 -23.48 1.50 -10.63
N GLY A 31 -23.48 1.92 -9.35
CA GLY A 31 -24.61 2.56 -8.71
C GLY A 31 -25.52 1.56 -7.97
N SER A 32 -26.84 1.71 -8.06
CA SER A 32 -27.81 0.91 -7.31
C SER A 32 -27.99 -0.48 -7.90
N TRP A 33 -28.03 -1.50 -7.03
CA TRP A 33 -28.33 -2.91 -7.32
C TRP A 33 -29.34 -3.44 -6.31
N ASP A 34 -30.08 -4.48 -6.65
CA ASP A 34 -30.85 -5.28 -5.71
C ASP A 34 -29.92 -6.29 -5.03
N LEU A 35 -29.99 -6.41 -3.70
CA LEU A 35 -29.22 -7.36 -2.91
C LEU A 35 -30.15 -8.24 -2.08
N ALA A 36 -30.15 -9.53 -2.38
CA ALA A 36 -30.77 -10.53 -1.55
C ALA A 36 -29.71 -11.29 -0.73
N TYR A 37 -30.04 -11.68 0.51
CA TYR A 37 -29.14 -12.47 1.35
C TYR A 37 -29.89 -13.50 2.18
N PHE A 38 -29.19 -14.59 2.47
CA PHE A 38 -29.68 -15.71 3.26
C PHE A 38 -28.51 -16.45 3.89
N PHE A 39 -28.73 -17.13 5.00
CA PHE A 39 -27.70 -18.01 5.56
C PHE A 39 -27.49 -19.21 4.64
N GLN A 40 -26.23 -19.61 4.44
CA GLN A 40 -25.91 -20.78 3.64
C GLN A 40 -26.61 -22.01 4.26
N PRO A 41 -27.34 -22.83 3.47
CA PRO A 41 -27.92 -24.08 3.94
C PRO A 41 -26.88 -25.08 4.48
N ASP A 42 -27.26 -25.92 5.41
CA ASP A 42 -26.39 -26.93 6.03
C ASP A 42 -25.89 -27.99 5.04
N ASP A 43 -26.63 -28.23 3.96
CA ASP A 43 -26.29 -29.17 2.88
C ASP A 43 -25.35 -28.57 1.83
N GLY A 44 -24.90 -27.31 2.02
CA GLY A 44 -23.89 -26.65 1.21
C GLY A 44 -24.35 -25.36 0.53
N ALA A 45 -23.42 -24.75 -0.20
CA ALA A 45 -23.66 -23.47 -0.86
C ALA A 45 -24.63 -23.63 -2.06
N VAL A 46 -25.61 -22.73 -2.15
CA VAL A 46 -26.40 -22.53 -3.37
C VAL A 46 -25.48 -21.97 -4.47
N ARG A 47 -25.51 -22.60 -5.65
CA ARG A 47 -24.65 -22.24 -6.80
C ARG A 47 -25.39 -22.07 -8.12
N THR A 48 -26.72 -22.12 -8.06
CA THR A 48 -27.60 -22.06 -9.26
C THR A 48 -28.71 -21.04 -9.07
N LEU A 49 -29.32 -20.61 -10.17
CA LEU A 49 -30.51 -19.77 -10.19
C LEU A 49 -31.61 -20.47 -10.99
N PRO A 50 -32.89 -20.26 -10.66
CA PRO A 50 -33.37 -19.47 -9.50
C PRO A 50 -33.01 -20.09 -8.15
N LEU A 51 -33.03 -19.25 -7.07
CA LEU A 51 -32.79 -19.75 -5.73
C LEU A 51 -33.79 -20.84 -5.33
N PRO A 52 -33.36 -21.86 -4.55
CA PRO A 52 -34.27 -22.89 -4.03
C PRO A 52 -35.46 -22.30 -3.23
N GLN A 53 -36.61 -22.98 -3.28
CA GLN A 53 -37.77 -22.62 -2.45
C GLN A 53 -37.48 -22.94 -0.99
N GLY A 54 -38.07 -22.14 -0.08
CA GLY A 54 -37.98 -22.37 1.37
C GLY A 54 -36.80 -21.66 2.06
N LEU A 55 -35.93 -20.95 1.34
CA LEU A 55 -34.91 -20.14 1.94
C LEU A 55 -35.50 -18.86 2.58
N ASP A 56 -35.03 -18.51 3.80
CA ASP A 56 -35.32 -17.19 4.44
C ASP A 56 -34.51 -16.09 3.74
N VAL A 57 -35.00 -15.64 2.59
CA VAL A 57 -34.35 -14.63 1.77
C VAL A 57 -34.77 -13.23 2.20
N ARG A 58 -33.82 -12.44 2.67
CA ARG A 58 -33.96 -11.02 2.99
C ARG A 58 -33.44 -10.16 1.87
N ARG A 59 -33.91 -8.91 1.76
CA ARG A 59 -33.56 -8.01 0.66
C ARG A 59 -33.28 -6.60 1.16
N VAL A 60 -32.26 -5.98 0.57
CA VAL A 60 -31.89 -4.56 0.75
C VAL A 60 -31.41 -3.99 -0.56
N SER A 61 -31.31 -2.67 -0.66
CA SER A 61 -30.63 -2.02 -1.79
C SER A 61 -29.13 -2.03 -1.55
N ALA A 62 -28.33 -2.36 -2.59
CA ALA A 62 -26.89 -2.27 -2.57
C ALA A 62 -26.35 -1.12 -3.41
N THR A 63 -25.14 -0.69 -3.12
CA THR A 63 -24.36 0.24 -3.93
C THR A 63 -23.10 -0.46 -4.45
N VAL A 64 -22.85 -0.36 -5.75
CA VAL A 64 -21.66 -0.88 -6.41
C VAL A 64 -20.87 0.29 -7.02
N PRO A 65 -19.56 0.44 -6.76
CA PRO A 65 -18.73 -0.35 -5.83
C PRO A 65 -19.18 -0.27 -4.38
N GLY A 66 -19.06 -1.38 -3.63
CA GLY A 66 -19.47 -1.44 -2.24
C GLY A 66 -19.24 -2.79 -1.55
N ASN A 67 -19.68 -2.84 -0.30
CA ASN A 67 -19.66 -4.06 0.51
C ASN A 67 -21.05 -4.33 1.07
N CYS A 68 -21.46 -5.61 1.12
CA CYS A 68 -22.77 -6.05 1.62
C CYS A 68 -23.08 -5.54 3.02
N GLU A 69 -22.09 -5.55 3.90
CA GLU A 69 -22.22 -5.15 5.30
C GLU A 69 -22.51 -3.65 5.43
N LEU A 70 -21.91 -2.81 4.57
CA LEU A 70 -22.21 -1.38 4.51
C LEU A 70 -23.63 -1.12 4.00
N ASP A 71 -24.13 -1.99 3.12
CA ASP A 71 -25.52 -1.94 2.65
C ASP A 71 -26.50 -2.27 3.79
N LEU A 72 -26.16 -3.24 4.65
CA LEU A 72 -26.93 -3.54 5.87
C LEU A 72 -26.94 -2.37 6.85
N VAL A 73 -25.81 -1.65 7.00
CA VAL A 73 -25.78 -0.43 7.83
C VAL A 73 -26.68 0.66 7.24
N ARG A 74 -26.63 0.89 5.91
CA ARG A 74 -27.51 1.86 5.25
C ARG A 74 -28.99 1.51 5.37
N ALA A 75 -29.33 0.23 5.35
CA ALA A 75 -30.67 -0.27 5.52
C ALA A 75 -31.15 -0.27 7.00
N GLY A 76 -30.30 0.14 7.95
CA GLY A 76 -30.64 0.12 9.39
C GLY A 76 -30.68 -1.26 10.04
N VAL A 77 -30.21 -2.31 9.34
CA VAL A 77 -30.11 -3.68 9.87
C VAL A 77 -28.94 -3.80 10.86
N LEU A 78 -27.84 -3.10 10.57
CA LEU A 78 -26.67 -2.99 11.43
C LEU A 78 -26.48 -1.54 11.91
N PRO A 79 -25.98 -1.34 13.14
CA PRO A 79 -25.60 -0.01 13.62
C PRO A 79 -24.29 0.47 12.93
N PRO A 80 -23.90 1.76 13.11
CA PRO A 80 -22.57 2.22 12.72
C PRO A 80 -21.48 1.35 13.33
N LEU A 81 -20.65 0.73 12.47
CA LEU A 81 -19.69 -0.32 12.86
C LEU A 81 -18.45 0.25 13.54
N GLU A 82 -18.17 1.51 13.30
CA GLU A 82 -16.98 2.24 13.77
C GLU A 82 -17.00 2.51 15.27
N VAL A 83 -18.17 2.44 15.93
CA VAL A 83 -18.38 2.86 17.33
C VAL A 83 -18.37 1.65 18.28
N GLY A 84 -17.59 1.77 19.36
CA GLY A 84 -17.55 0.79 20.44
C GLY A 84 -17.24 -0.62 19.94
N LEU A 85 -18.09 -1.57 20.34
CA LEU A 85 -17.99 -2.99 19.98
C LEU A 85 -18.86 -3.37 18.76
N ASN A 86 -19.45 -2.42 18.04
CA ASN A 86 -20.43 -2.71 17.00
C ASN A 86 -19.90 -3.58 15.85
N VAL A 87 -18.60 -3.48 15.53
CA VAL A 87 -17.99 -4.30 14.47
C VAL A 87 -18.12 -5.81 14.75
N LEU A 88 -18.26 -6.23 16.00
CA LEU A 88 -18.48 -7.63 16.37
C LEU A 88 -19.84 -8.17 15.91
N LYS A 89 -20.81 -7.30 15.61
CA LYS A 89 -22.14 -7.66 15.08
C LYS A 89 -22.09 -8.16 13.64
N LEU A 90 -20.93 -8.04 12.97
CA LEU A 90 -20.72 -8.62 11.63
C LEU A 90 -20.60 -10.15 11.65
N ARG A 91 -20.17 -10.72 12.77
CA ARG A 91 -19.82 -12.14 12.86
C ARG A 91 -20.90 -13.09 12.33
N PRO A 92 -22.20 -12.93 12.63
CA PRO A 92 -23.24 -13.81 12.08
C PRO A 92 -23.34 -13.76 10.55
N TYR A 93 -23.01 -12.64 9.92
CA TYR A 93 -23.15 -12.45 8.48
C TYR A 93 -22.00 -13.08 7.67
N GLU A 94 -20.93 -13.51 8.31
CA GLU A 94 -19.82 -14.21 7.64
C GLU A 94 -20.27 -15.56 7.03
N GLY A 95 -21.39 -16.13 7.47
CA GLY A 95 -22.01 -17.34 6.93
C GLY A 95 -23.10 -17.10 5.88
N CYS A 96 -23.35 -15.86 5.47
CA CYS A 96 -24.36 -15.53 4.49
C CYS A 96 -23.88 -15.70 3.05
N GLN A 97 -24.80 -16.14 2.18
CA GLN A 97 -24.71 -15.96 0.74
C GLN A 97 -25.42 -14.68 0.31
N TRP A 98 -24.89 -14.01 -0.73
CA TRP A 98 -25.39 -12.73 -1.20
C TRP A 98 -25.63 -12.78 -2.70
N LEU A 99 -26.83 -12.40 -3.14
CA LEU A 99 -27.21 -12.35 -4.56
C LEU A 99 -27.43 -10.90 -4.96
N TYR A 100 -26.47 -10.36 -5.69
CA TYR A 100 -26.58 -9.07 -6.42
C TYR A 100 -27.37 -9.29 -7.71
N SER A 101 -28.28 -8.35 -8.05
CA SER A 101 -29.02 -8.35 -9.30
C SER A 101 -29.14 -6.95 -9.87
N LYS A 102 -28.93 -6.79 -11.19
CA LYS A 102 -29.11 -5.52 -11.90
C LYS A 102 -29.64 -5.74 -13.31
N SER A 103 -30.69 -4.99 -13.66
CA SER A 103 -31.17 -4.89 -15.03
C SER A 103 -30.47 -3.74 -15.76
N PHE A 104 -30.13 -3.94 -17.03
CA PHE A 104 -29.55 -2.92 -17.89
C PHE A 104 -29.98 -3.13 -19.36
N VAL A 105 -29.86 -2.08 -20.18
CA VAL A 105 -30.31 -2.09 -21.58
C VAL A 105 -29.11 -2.16 -22.53
N VAL A 106 -29.20 -3.05 -23.50
CA VAL A 106 -28.18 -3.22 -24.54
C VAL A 106 -28.80 -2.79 -25.90
N PRO A 107 -28.14 -1.88 -26.64
CA PRO A 107 -28.60 -1.50 -28.00
C PRO A 107 -28.61 -2.70 -28.97
N GLU A 108 -29.49 -2.66 -29.99
CA GLU A 108 -29.63 -3.76 -30.96
C GLU A 108 -28.32 -4.08 -31.71
N ASP A 109 -27.56 -3.05 -32.06
CA ASP A 109 -26.28 -3.21 -32.77
C ASP A 109 -25.15 -3.77 -31.85
N ALA A 110 -25.41 -3.89 -30.53
CA ALA A 110 -24.52 -4.45 -29.54
C ALA A 110 -24.99 -5.81 -29.01
N ALA A 111 -26.12 -6.34 -29.43
CA ALA A 111 -26.66 -7.63 -29.02
C ALA A 111 -25.99 -8.81 -29.74
N ALA A 112 -26.18 -10.01 -29.20
CA ALA A 112 -25.69 -11.24 -29.82
C ALA A 112 -26.19 -11.38 -31.27
N GLY A 113 -25.29 -11.76 -32.20
CA GLY A 113 -25.59 -11.85 -33.62
C GLY A 113 -25.52 -10.55 -34.41
N ALA A 114 -25.29 -9.39 -33.76
CA ALA A 114 -25.05 -8.13 -34.45
C ALA A 114 -23.84 -8.20 -35.41
N PRO A 115 -23.84 -7.39 -36.52
CA PRO A 115 -22.78 -7.45 -37.53
C PRO A 115 -21.37 -7.30 -36.99
N ARG A 116 -21.18 -6.50 -35.90
CA ARG A 116 -19.88 -6.33 -35.23
C ARG A 116 -19.27 -7.63 -34.70
N TYR A 117 -20.09 -8.56 -34.21
CA TYR A 117 -19.61 -9.86 -33.71
C TYR A 117 -19.26 -10.83 -34.83
N ARG A 118 -20.00 -10.79 -35.93
CA ARG A 118 -19.65 -11.57 -37.14
C ARG A 118 -18.31 -11.14 -37.73
N ALA A 119 -17.92 -9.91 -37.48
CA ALA A 119 -16.64 -9.35 -37.88
C ALA A 119 -15.50 -9.58 -36.84
N GLY A 120 -15.74 -10.30 -35.75
CA GLY A 120 -14.74 -10.61 -34.71
C GLY A 120 -14.77 -9.71 -33.47
N GLY A 121 -15.83 -8.90 -33.28
CA GLY A 121 -16.08 -8.18 -32.04
C GLY A 121 -16.42 -9.14 -30.89
N ARG A 122 -16.29 -8.68 -29.65
CA ARG A 122 -16.51 -9.46 -28.41
C ARG A 122 -17.17 -8.59 -27.36
N ALA A 123 -18.02 -9.16 -26.52
CA ALA A 123 -18.58 -8.48 -25.37
C ALA A 123 -18.12 -9.15 -24.08
N GLU A 124 -17.70 -8.36 -23.12
CA GLU A 124 -17.19 -8.84 -21.84
C GLU A 124 -17.88 -8.12 -20.68
N LEU A 125 -18.40 -8.87 -19.70
CA LEU A 125 -18.69 -8.34 -18.38
C LEU A 125 -17.38 -8.21 -17.61
N VAL A 126 -17.09 -7.01 -17.12
CA VAL A 126 -15.85 -6.66 -16.44
C VAL A 126 -16.16 -6.30 -15.00
N PHE A 127 -15.54 -7.01 -14.09
CA PHE A 127 -15.59 -6.74 -12.65
C PHE A 127 -14.20 -6.34 -12.17
N GLY A 128 -14.01 -5.12 -11.76
CA GLY A 128 -12.73 -4.64 -11.23
C GLY A 128 -12.31 -5.34 -9.92
N GLY A 129 -13.28 -5.88 -9.17
CA GLY A 129 -13.04 -6.68 -7.97
C GLY A 129 -14.31 -7.32 -7.41
N ILE A 130 -14.31 -8.64 -7.31
CA ILE A 130 -15.37 -9.45 -6.65
C ILE A 130 -14.77 -10.03 -5.38
N ASP A 131 -15.34 -9.73 -4.22
CA ASP A 131 -14.89 -10.24 -2.94
C ASP A 131 -15.82 -11.33 -2.41
N THR A 132 -15.48 -12.59 -2.54
CA THR A 132 -14.32 -13.27 -3.16
C THR A 132 -14.83 -14.39 -4.05
N LEU A 133 -15.53 -15.40 -3.46
CA LEU A 133 -16.08 -16.56 -4.16
C LEU A 133 -17.42 -16.19 -4.79
N ALA A 134 -17.53 -16.30 -6.10
CA ALA A 134 -18.74 -15.91 -6.81
C ALA A 134 -19.06 -16.82 -7.99
N ASP A 135 -20.35 -16.98 -8.24
CA ASP A 135 -20.91 -17.49 -9.49
C ASP A 135 -21.61 -16.33 -10.20
N VAL A 136 -21.21 -16.04 -11.46
CA VAL A 136 -21.71 -14.91 -12.26
C VAL A 136 -22.65 -15.41 -13.34
N PHE A 137 -23.81 -14.75 -13.47
CA PHE A 137 -24.87 -15.12 -14.41
C PHE A 137 -25.27 -13.91 -15.29
N LEU A 138 -25.59 -14.16 -16.52
CA LEU A 138 -26.26 -13.22 -17.41
C LEU A 138 -27.51 -13.87 -17.98
N ASN A 139 -28.68 -13.22 -17.79
CA ASN A 139 -29.98 -13.71 -18.24
C ASN A 139 -30.28 -15.16 -17.76
N GLY A 140 -29.88 -15.47 -16.52
CA GLY A 140 -30.04 -16.79 -15.90
C GLY A 140 -29.01 -17.84 -16.32
N VAL A 141 -28.14 -17.54 -17.28
CA VAL A 141 -27.07 -18.44 -17.74
C VAL A 141 -25.78 -18.13 -16.98
N LYS A 142 -25.16 -19.15 -16.38
CA LYS A 142 -23.85 -18.99 -15.72
C LYS A 142 -22.76 -18.70 -16.74
N VAL A 143 -22.07 -17.59 -16.60
CA VAL A 143 -21.00 -17.13 -17.50
C VAL A 143 -19.61 -17.29 -16.92
N GLY A 144 -19.48 -17.49 -15.61
CA GLY A 144 -18.19 -17.75 -14.99
C GLY A 144 -18.21 -17.79 -13.47
N THR A 145 -17.00 -17.90 -12.89
CA THR A 145 -16.73 -17.91 -11.43
C THR A 145 -15.59 -16.99 -11.07
N SER A 146 -15.57 -16.54 -9.80
CA SER A 146 -14.43 -15.83 -9.20
C SER A 146 -14.01 -16.51 -7.90
N GLU A 147 -12.69 -16.52 -7.63
CA GLU A 147 -12.07 -17.02 -6.39
C GLU A 147 -10.91 -16.11 -5.93
N ASN A 148 -10.82 -14.92 -6.52
CA ASN A 148 -9.77 -13.96 -6.22
C ASN A 148 -10.35 -12.54 -6.24
N MET A 149 -10.29 -11.83 -5.11
CA MET A 149 -10.77 -10.45 -5.00
C MET A 149 -9.76 -9.41 -5.51
N LEU A 150 -8.50 -9.80 -5.67
CA LEU A 150 -7.36 -8.89 -5.85
C LEU A 150 -7.14 -8.46 -7.31
N ILE A 151 -7.78 -9.15 -8.25
CA ILE A 151 -7.64 -8.91 -9.69
C ILE A 151 -8.98 -8.70 -10.39
N GLU A 152 -8.93 -8.03 -11.52
CA GLU A 152 -10.07 -7.86 -12.42
C GLU A 152 -10.49 -9.21 -13.01
N ARG A 153 -11.80 -9.42 -13.10
CA ARG A 153 -12.41 -10.57 -13.76
C ARG A 153 -13.18 -10.15 -15.01
N ARG A 154 -12.93 -10.84 -16.13
CA ARG A 154 -13.58 -10.62 -17.41
C ARG A 154 -14.27 -11.89 -17.88
N PHE A 155 -15.56 -11.79 -18.19
CA PHE A 155 -16.38 -12.90 -18.65
C PHE A 155 -16.91 -12.62 -20.04
N ASP A 156 -16.59 -13.50 -21.01
CA ASP A 156 -17.14 -13.41 -22.36
C ASP A 156 -18.64 -13.69 -22.37
N VAL A 157 -19.41 -12.68 -22.69
CA VAL A 157 -20.87 -12.73 -22.75
C VAL A 157 -21.42 -12.51 -24.14
N THR A 158 -20.58 -12.56 -25.19
CA THR A 158 -20.92 -12.28 -26.58
C THR A 158 -22.16 -13.06 -27.04
N LYS A 159 -22.32 -14.31 -26.60
CA LYS A 159 -23.42 -15.20 -27.00
C LYS A 159 -24.68 -15.06 -26.14
N SER A 160 -24.54 -14.44 -24.97
CA SER A 160 -25.61 -14.36 -23.95
C SER A 160 -26.31 -13.02 -23.89
N LEU A 161 -25.78 -11.98 -24.58
CA LEU A 161 -26.40 -10.66 -24.67
C LEU A 161 -27.60 -10.66 -25.58
N VAL A 162 -28.72 -10.07 -25.12
CA VAL A 162 -29.91 -9.83 -25.96
C VAL A 162 -30.11 -8.33 -26.19
N ALA A 163 -30.77 -7.96 -27.25
CA ALA A 163 -31.22 -6.59 -27.47
C ALA A 163 -32.25 -6.20 -26.41
N GLY A 164 -32.22 -4.95 -25.94
CA GLY A 164 -33.11 -4.49 -24.90
C GLY A 164 -32.62 -4.89 -23.50
N THR A 165 -33.51 -5.35 -22.67
CA THR A 165 -33.23 -5.59 -21.24
C THR A 165 -32.45 -6.88 -21.01
N ASN A 166 -31.32 -6.78 -20.30
CA ASN A 166 -30.52 -7.89 -19.78
C ASN A 166 -30.46 -7.82 -18.26
N VAL A 167 -30.24 -8.97 -17.62
CA VAL A 167 -30.10 -9.08 -16.16
C VAL A 167 -28.78 -9.75 -15.81
N VAL A 168 -27.89 -9.02 -15.15
CA VAL A 168 -26.67 -9.58 -14.55
C VAL A 168 -26.93 -9.93 -13.09
N GLN A 169 -26.46 -11.11 -12.67
CA GLN A 169 -26.57 -11.57 -11.28
C GLN A 169 -25.26 -12.15 -10.80
N VAL A 170 -24.90 -11.86 -9.55
CA VAL A 170 -23.67 -12.34 -8.90
C VAL A 170 -24.03 -12.95 -7.58
N LEU A 171 -23.81 -14.25 -7.45
CA LEU A 171 -24.08 -15.02 -6.23
C LEU A 171 -22.77 -15.25 -5.48
N LEU A 172 -22.56 -14.51 -4.38
CA LEU A 172 -21.40 -14.64 -3.52
C LEU A 172 -21.59 -15.77 -2.51
N ARG A 173 -20.51 -16.48 -2.21
CA ARG A 173 -20.46 -17.56 -1.22
C ARG A 173 -19.49 -17.21 -0.09
N PRO A 174 -19.76 -17.63 1.16
CA PRO A 174 -18.90 -17.36 2.31
C PRO A 174 -17.60 -18.16 2.23
N VAL A 175 -16.47 -17.45 2.16
CA VAL A 175 -15.12 -18.03 2.06
C VAL A 175 -14.83 -18.98 3.22
N LEU A 176 -15.24 -18.64 4.45
CA LEU A 176 -14.97 -19.45 5.65
C LEU A 176 -15.69 -20.79 5.66
N LEU A 177 -16.92 -20.84 5.15
CA LEU A 177 -17.65 -22.10 5.06
C LEU A 177 -17.12 -22.98 3.92
N ASP A 178 -16.67 -22.37 2.83
CA ASP A 178 -16.04 -23.10 1.72
C ASP A 178 -14.66 -23.65 2.14
N ALA A 179 -13.92 -22.91 2.97
CA ALA A 179 -12.59 -23.28 3.45
C ALA A 179 -12.58 -24.60 4.28
N GLN A 180 -13.69 -24.98 4.90
CA GLN A 180 -13.77 -26.26 5.64
C GLN A 180 -13.54 -27.49 4.75
N TYR A 181 -13.75 -27.35 3.43
CA TYR A 181 -13.54 -28.43 2.46
C TYR A 181 -12.15 -28.36 1.81
N ALA A 182 -11.39 -27.31 2.10
CA ALA A 182 -10.07 -27.15 1.54
C ALA A 182 -9.05 -28.09 2.24
N THR A 183 -8.20 -28.75 1.46
CA THR A 183 -7.09 -29.52 1.99
C THR A 183 -6.08 -28.60 2.67
N THR A 184 -5.74 -28.86 3.92
CA THR A 184 -4.63 -28.17 4.60
C THR A 184 -3.35 -28.94 4.37
N GLY A 185 -2.29 -28.27 3.93
CA GLY A 185 -0.96 -28.87 3.86
C GLY A 185 -0.36 -29.04 5.28
N GLU A 186 0.77 -29.75 5.37
CA GLU A 186 1.47 -29.95 6.64
C GLU A 186 1.91 -28.66 7.35
N LEU A 187 2.02 -27.55 6.60
CA LEU A 187 2.49 -26.27 7.13
C LEU A 187 1.41 -25.52 7.92
N GLY A 188 0.14 -25.94 7.78
CA GLY A 188 -0.99 -25.29 8.43
C GLY A 188 -1.34 -23.90 7.84
N PRO A 189 -2.37 -23.26 8.39
CA PRO A 189 -2.74 -21.89 8.01
C PRO A 189 -1.74 -20.87 8.55
N PRO A 190 -1.77 -19.62 8.04
CA PRO A 190 -1.04 -18.51 8.65
C PRO A 190 -1.38 -18.36 10.13
N LEU A 191 -0.43 -17.80 10.89
CA LEU A 191 -0.58 -17.61 12.35
C LEU A 191 -1.68 -16.60 12.73
N GLU A 192 -2.07 -15.74 11.78
CA GLU A 192 -3.05 -14.68 12.01
C GLU A 192 -4.50 -15.19 11.97
N PRO A 193 -5.43 -14.54 12.68
CA PRO A 193 -6.84 -14.88 12.63
C PRO A 193 -7.40 -14.84 11.20
N GLY A 194 -8.22 -15.83 10.85
CA GLY A 194 -8.77 -15.93 9.47
C GLY A 194 -7.91 -16.75 8.51
N GLY A 195 -6.88 -17.43 9.02
CA GLY A 195 -6.02 -18.31 8.23
C GLY A 195 -6.74 -19.41 7.46
N ASP A 196 -7.95 -19.78 7.87
CA ASP A 196 -8.78 -20.76 7.15
C ASP A 196 -9.12 -20.28 5.73
N GLY A 197 -9.19 -18.95 5.50
CA GLY A 197 -9.42 -18.35 4.18
C GLY A 197 -8.18 -18.22 3.30
N VAL A 198 -7.00 -18.61 3.74
CA VAL A 198 -5.70 -18.35 3.08
C VAL A 198 -5.56 -18.98 1.69
N ARG A 199 -6.24 -20.08 1.43
CA ARG A 199 -6.25 -20.73 0.11
C ARG A 199 -6.90 -19.85 -0.94
N TYR A 200 -7.89 -19.07 -0.54
CA TYR A 200 -8.58 -18.14 -1.43
C TYR A 200 -7.87 -16.80 -1.43
N ARG A 201 -7.81 -16.17 -2.59
CA ARG A 201 -7.11 -14.89 -2.75
C ARG A 201 -7.98 -13.74 -2.22
N LYS A 202 -8.05 -13.64 -0.89
CA LYS A 202 -8.71 -12.56 -0.13
C LYS A 202 -7.65 -11.78 0.64
N ALA A 203 -7.84 -10.46 0.80
CA ALA A 203 -6.90 -9.61 1.50
C ALA A 203 -6.70 -10.08 2.95
N ALA A 204 -5.46 -10.30 3.36
CA ALA A 204 -5.12 -10.95 4.63
C ALA A 204 -5.62 -10.16 5.86
N HIS A 205 -5.58 -8.82 5.82
CA HIS A 205 -6.04 -7.98 6.92
C HIS A 205 -7.51 -8.19 7.29
N MET A 206 -8.36 -8.67 6.36
CA MET A 206 -9.80 -8.84 6.59
C MET A 206 -10.11 -9.95 7.60
N GLY A 207 -9.19 -10.87 7.82
CA GLY A 207 -9.26 -11.87 8.89
C GLY A 207 -9.05 -11.30 10.29
N GLY A 208 -8.64 -10.06 10.39
CA GLY A 208 -8.15 -9.36 11.56
C GLY A 208 -6.64 -9.21 11.51
N TRP A 209 -6.16 -8.05 11.90
CA TRP A 209 -4.73 -7.73 11.95
C TRP A 209 -4.45 -6.82 13.13
N ASP A 210 -3.19 -6.54 13.42
CA ASP A 210 -2.82 -5.61 14.49
C ASP A 210 -3.10 -4.12 14.17
N ILE A 211 -3.61 -3.84 12.98
CA ILE A 211 -4.08 -2.55 12.50
C ILE A 211 -5.52 -2.57 11.96
N PHE A 212 -6.20 -3.71 12.01
CA PHE A 212 -7.61 -3.85 11.63
C PHE A 212 -8.34 -4.84 12.55
N PRO A 213 -9.59 -4.56 12.94
CA PRO A 213 -10.45 -5.59 13.51
C PRO A 213 -10.76 -6.63 12.43
N ARG A 214 -11.27 -7.79 12.84
CA ARG A 214 -11.82 -8.75 11.90
C ARG A 214 -13.04 -8.17 11.20
N VAL A 215 -12.92 -7.95 9.89
CA VAL A 215 -13.97 -7.52 8.98
C VAL A 215 -13.89 -8.40 7.73
N PHE A 216 -14.49 -9.58 7.80
CA PHE A 216 -14.47 -10.56 6.70
C PHE A 216 -15.57 -10.21 5.67
N ALA A 217 -15.53 -8.96 5.17
CA ALA A 217 -16.54 -8.38 4.30
C ALA A 217 -16.63 -9.10 2.95
N GLN A 218 -17.77 -8.92 2.27
CA GLN A 218 -18.05 -9.41 0.93
C GLN A 218 -18.67 -8.30 0.07
N GLY A 219 -18.56 -8.42 -1.26
CA GLY A 219 -19.21 -7.48 -2.17
C GLY A 219 -18.55 -7.32 -3.53
N LEU A 220 -19.17 -6.47 -4.34
CA LEU A 220 -18.59 -5.95 -5.59
C LEU A 220 -17.85 -4.67 -5.23
N TRP A 221 -16.63 -4.81 -4.74
CA TRP A 221 -15.90 -3.73 -4.09
C TRP A 221 -15.21 -2.75 -5.06
N ARG A 222 -15.12 -3.13 -6.34
CA ARG A 222 -14.70 -2.27 -7.45
C ARG A 222 -15.77 -2.19 -8.52
N GLY A 223 -15.58 -1.29 -9.50
CA GLY A 223 -16.56 -1.03 -10.55
C GLY A 223 -16.90 -2.25 -11.41
N VAL A 224 -18.11 -2.19 -11.98
CA VAL A 224 -18.63 -3.19 -12.91
C VAL A 224 -19.04 -2.49 -14.20
N SER A 225 -18.69 -3.08 -15.35
CA SER A 225 -19.08 -2.59 -16.67
C SER A 225 -19.35 -3.74 -17.63
N LEU A 226 -20.11 -3.45 -18.68
CA LEU A 226 -20.14 -4.25 -19.89
C LEU A 226 -19.31 -3.54 -20.96
N GLU A 227 -18.26 -4.19 -21.45
CA GLU A 227 -17.41 -3.68 -22.52
C GLU A 227 -17.70 -4.42 -23.83
N ILE A 228 -18.08 -3.68 -24.86
CA ILE A 228 -18.21 -4.19 -26.23
C ILE A 228 -16.95 -3.81 -26.96
N LEU A 229 -16.12 -4.79 -27.20
CA LEU A 229 -14.77 -4.62 -27.69
C LEU A 229 -14.74 -4.48 -29.21
N PRO A 230 -13.88 -3.59 -29.74
CA PRO A 230 -13.73 -3.44 -31.19
C PRO A 230 -13.08 -4.69 -31.83
N ARG A 231 -13.18 -4.80 -33.12
CA ARG A 231 -12.64 -5.90 -33.91
C ARG A 231 -11.11 -5.99 -33.87
N VAL A 232 -10.45 -4.84 -33.88
CA VAL A 232 -8.98 -4.73 -33.79
C VAL A 232 -8.62 -4.16 -32.42
N ARG A 233 -7.70 -4.81 -31.72
CA ARG A 233 -7.26 -4.40 -30.38
C ARG A 233 -5.75 -4.49 -30.26
N LEU A 234 -5.17 -3.54 -29.54
CA LEU A 234 -3.77 -3.57 -29.14
C LEU A 234 -3.70 -3.80 -27.60
N ARG A 235 -3.14 -4.92 -27.21
CA ARG A 235 -3.08 -5.40 -25.82
C ARG A 235 -1.64 -5.58 -25.36
N GLU A 236 -1.47 -5.73 -24.05
CA GLU A 236 -0.21 -6.15 -23.43
C GLU A 236 0.98 -5.24 -23.79
N CYS A 237 0.73 -3.95 -24.00
CA CYS A 237 1.76 -2.99 -24.37
C CYS A 237 2.79 -2.84 -23.28
N ALA A 238 4.06 -3.06 -23.62
CA ALA A 238 5.22 -2.88 -22.75
C ALA A 238 6.20 -1.89 -23.39
N TRP A 239 6.61 -0.91 -22.61
CA TRP A 239 7.62 0.08 -22.97
C TRP A 239 8.87 -0.14 -22.10
N MET A 240 9.81 -0.91 -22.60
CA MET A 240 11.00 -1.32 -21.84
C MET A 240 12.17 -0.39 -22.15
N LEU A 241 12.73 0.24 -21.13
CA LEU A 241 14.01 0.94 -21.27
C LEU A 241 15.13 -0.08 -21.47
N LYS A 242 15.76 -0.06 -22.65
CA LYS A 242 16.85 -0.95 -23.02
C LYS A 242 18.19 -0.44 -22.55
N SER A 243 18.42 0.86 -22.73
CA SER A 243 19.65 1.53 -22.28
C SER A 243 19.39 2.99 -21.95
N LEU A 244 20.20 3.54 -21.03
CA LEU A 244 20.18 4.94 -20.64
C LEU A 244 21.63 5.44 -20.46
N ASP A 245 22.03 6.40 -21.29
CA ASP A 245 23.23 7.19 -21.12
C ASP A 245 22.86 8.48 -20.39
N VAL A 246 23.02 8.47 -19.08
CA VAL A 246 22.64 9.59 -18.20
C VAL A 246 23.40 10.88 -18.52
N PRO A 247 24.76 10.88 -18.70
CA PRO A 247 25.50 12.07 -19.05
C PRO A 247 25.06 12.73 -20.36
N ASN A 248 24.79 11.95 -21.38
CA ASN A 248 24.38 12.45 -22.70
C ASN A 248 22.86 12.53 -22.87
N ARG A 249 22.10 12.15 -21.85
CA ARG A 249 20.62 12.17 -21.85
C ARG A 249 20.05 11.42 -23.07
N ARG A 250 20.58 10.23 -23.38
CA ARG A 250 20.13 9.36 -24.47
C ARG A 250 19.49 8.11 -23.92
N ALA A 251 18.33 7.76 -24.44
CA ALA A 251 17.59 6.56 -24.02
C ALA A 251 17.18 5.73 -25.24
N GLU A 252 17.27 4.40 -25.10
CA GLU A 252 16.70 3.46 -26.06
C GLU A 252 15.55 2.71 -25.41
N TYR A 253 14.38 2.73 -26.05
CA TYR A 253 13.22 1.96 -25.67
C TYR A 253 12.93 0.84 -26.64
N LEU A 254 12.42 -0.27 -26.11
CA LEU A 254 11.84 -1.34 -26.89
C LEU A 254 10.34 -1.41 -26.55
N PHE A 255 9.51 -1.14 -27.53
CA PHE A 255 8.07 -1.40 -27.45
C PHE A 255 7.78 -2.86 -27.80
N ARG A 256 6.88 -3.51 -27.07
CA ARG A 256 6.26 -4.80 -27.38
C ARG A 256 4.77 -4.73 -27.12
N GLY A 257 3.98 -5.39 -27.99
CA GLY A 257 2.52 -5.45 -27.85
C GLY A 257 1.96 -6.75 -28.41
N ARG A 258 0.65 -6.95 -28.21
CA ARG A 258 -0.12 -8.03 -28.85
C ARG A 258 -1.30 -7.42 -29.58
N VAL A 259 -1.40 -7.71 -30.88
CA VAL A 259 -2.53 -7.30 -31.73
C VAL A 259 -3.53 -8.44 -31.81
N GLU A 260 -4.77 -8.16 -31.48
CA GLU A 260 -5.91 -9.07 -31.76
C GLU A 260 -6.67 -8.50 -32.93
N ALA A 261 -6.70 -9.20 -34.04
CA ALA A 261 -7.40 -8.80 -35.27
C ALA A 261 -7.69 -10.01 -36.14
N PRO A 262 -8.74 -9.97 -37.01
CA PRO A 262 -8.91 -10.93 -38.10
C PRO A 262 -7.70 -10.86 -39.05
N PHE A 263 -7.26 -12.02 -39.56
CA PHE A 263 -6.03 -12.14 -40.35
C PHE A 263 -5.97 -11.16 -41.54
N ARG A 264 -7.06 -11.01 -42.28
CA ARG A 264 -7.11 -10.11 -43.46
C ARG A 264 -6.93 -8.61 -43.14
N VAL A 265 -7.11 -8.21 -41.90
CA VAL A 265 -6.92 -6.81 -41.47
C VAL A 265 -5.44 -6.46 -41.39
N LEU A 266 -4.56 -7.47 -41.32
CA LEU A 266 -3.12 -7.28 -41.13
C LEU A 266 -2.36 -7.05 -42.44
N ASP A 267 -2.99 -7.27 -43.62
CA ASP A 267 -2.29 -7.30 -44.92
C ASP A 267 -1.52 -6.01 -45.24
N ASN A 268 -1.98 -4.83 -44.79
CA ASN A 268 -1.32 -3.54 -44.97
C ASN A 268 -1.13 -2.77 -43.64
N ALA A 269 -1.29 -3.46 -42.52
CA ALA A 269 -1.22 -2.81 -41.23
C ALA A 269 0.23 -2.51 -40.80
N LYS A 270 0.40 -1.41 -40.10
CA LYS A 270 1.62 -0.99 -39.46
C LYS A 270 1.39 -0.76 -37.99
N VAL A 271 2.41 -0.90 -37.19
CA VAL A 271 2.45 -0.39 -35.80
C VAL A 271 3.28 0.88 -35.76
N ARG A 272 2.70 1.94 -35.24
CA ARG A 272 3.34 3.23 -35.01
C ARG A 272 3.45 3.47 -33.52
N CYS A 273 4.66 3.81 -33.07
CA CYS A 273 4.94 4.14 -31.67
C CYS A 273 5.45 5.58 -31.60
N THR A 274 4.91 6.36 -30.67
CA THR A 274 5.26 7.77 -30.48
C THR A 274 5.49 8.05 -29.01
N LEU A 275 6.60 8.74 -28.69
CA LEU A 275 6.87 9.32 -27.39
C LEU A 275 6.78 10.85 -27.52
N SER A 276 5.93 11.48 -26.69
CA SER A 276 5.79 12.94 -26.69
C SER A 276 5.83 13.48 -25.27
N ARG A 277 6.24 14.74 -25.15
CA ARG A 277 6.24 15.48 -23.88
C ARG A 277 5.80 16.92 -24.13
N HIS A 278 4.88 17.41 -23.33
CA HIS A 278 4.29 18.75 -23.47
C HIS A 278 3.73 19.01 -24.88
N GLY A 279 3.10 17.98 -25.48
CA GLY A 279 2.52 18.04 -26.82
C GLY A 279 3.54 17.99 -27.98
N LYS A 280 4.85 17.92 -27.69
CA LYS A 280 5.91 17.80 -28.71
C LYS A 280 6.34 16.34 -28.85
N VAL A 281 6.36 15.86 -30.09
CA VAL A 281 6.92 14.54 -30.41
C VAL A 281 8.44 14.57 -30.20
N CYS A 282 8.92 13.64 -29.37
CA CYS A 282 10.34 13.50 -29.03
C CYS A 282 11.00 12.30 -29.73
N ALA A 283 10.21 11.24 -29.98
CA ALA A 283 10.63 10.07 -30.76
C ALA A 283 9.42 9.44 -31.43
N SER A 284 9.60 8.89 -32.64
CA SER A 284 8.58 8.12 -33.33
C SER A 284 9.22 7.04 -34.19
N ALA A 285 8.56 5.87 -34.27
CA ALA A 285 8.93 4.76 -35.15
C ALA A 285 7.68 4.11 -35.71
N GLU A 286 7.78 3.65 -36.95
CA GLU A 286 6.68 2.91 -37.64
C GLU A 286 7.27 1.68 -38.32
N HIS A 287 6.57 0.53 -38.19
CA HIS A 287 6.99 -0.73 -38.78
C HIS A 287 5.79 -1.48 -39.34
N VAL A 288 5.99 -2.18 -40.47
CA VAL A 288 4.96 -3.10 -41.01
C VAL A 288 4.67 -4.21 -39.99
N LEU A 289 3.41 -4.54 -39.84
CA LEU A 289 2.96 -5.58 -38.91
C LEU A 289 3.08 -6.95 -39.57
N PHE A 290 4.16 -7.67 -39.28
CA PHE A 290 4.41 -9.01 -39.80
C PHE A 290 3.68 -10.14 -39.03
N GLY A 291 3.01 -9.83 -37.93
CA GLY A 291 2.32 -10.79 -37.07
C GLY A 291 1.67 -10.14 -35.88
N TYR A 292 1.16 -10.96 -34.98
CA TYR A 292 0.38 -10.49 -33.84
C TYR A 292 1.20 -9.91 -32.65
N HIS A 293 2.53 -10.02 -32.70
CA HIS A 293 3.43 -9.56 -31.61
C HIS A 293 4.46 -8.53 -32.11
N PRO A 294 4.03 -7.29 -32.41
CA PRO A 294 4.95 -6.26 -32.86
C PRO A 294 6.01 -5.91 -31.82
N THR A 295 7.21 -5.62 -32.32
CA THR A 295 8.33 -5.12 -31.53
C THR A 295 9.01 -3.97 -32.29
N LEU A 296 9.16 -2.79 -31.62
CA LEU A 296 9.76 -1.60 -32.20
C LEU A 296 10.79 -0.99 -31.26
N GLY A 297 11.94 -0.58 -31.83
CA GLY A 297 12.93 0.24 -31.12
C GLY A 297 12.66 1.72 -31.31
N LEU A 298 12.82 2.53 -30.24
CA LEU A 298 12.77 3.98 -30.29
C LEU A 298 14.03 4.55 -29.62
N ARG A 299 14.57 5.62 -30.18
CA ARG A 299 15.68 6.40 -29.60
C ARG A 299 15.17 7.76 -29.19
N LEU A 300 15.51 8.16 -27.99
CA LEU A 300 15.18 9.44 -27.40
C LEU A 300 16.47 10.21 -27.11
N GLU A 301 16.67 11.30 -27.82
CA GLU A 301 17.80 12.23 -27.61
C GLU A 301 17.36 13.36 -26.69
N ASN A 302 18.28 13.88 -25.88
CA ASN A 302 18.02 14.93 -24.88
C ASN A 302 16.89 14.59 -23.92
N ALA A 303 16.82 13.33 -23.45
CA ALA A 303 15.76 12.85 -22.57
C ALA A 303 15.71 13.59 -21.25
N ASP A 304 14.51 14.02 -20.85
CA ASP A 304 14.28 14.50 -19.49
C ASP A 304 14.08 13.29 -18.59
N LEU A 305 14.92 13.18 -17.56
CA LEU A 305 14.92 12.02 -16.68
C LEU A 305 13.85 12.14 -15.59
N TRP A 306 13.23 11.01 -15.28
CA TRP A 306 12.36 10.92 -14.10
C TRP A 306 13.22 10.79 -12.84
N TRP A 307 12.91 11.61 -11.82
CA TRP A 307 13.60 11.61 -10.53
C TRP A 307 12.63 11.50 -9.36
N PRO A 308 13.03 10.87 -8.25
CA PRO A 308 12.24 10.84 -7.03
C PRO A 308 12.08 12.23 -6.40
N LEU A 309 11.03 12.37 -5.60
CA LEU A 309 10.74 13.57 -4.82
C LEU A 309 11.97 14.00 -4.00
N GLY A 310 12.39 15.26 -4.17
CA GLY A 310 13.58 15.83 -3.54
C GLY A 310 14.89 15.63 -4.32
N PHE A 311 14.90 14.83 -5.37
CA PHE A 311 16.09 14.59 -6.23
C PHE A 311 16.03 15.34 -7.55
N GLY A 312 14.85 15.65 -8.06
CA GLY A 312 14.68 16.35 -9.34
C GLY A 312 13.21 16.31 -9.80
N GLU A 313 13.00 16.62 -11.07
CA GLU A 313 11.67 16.58 -11.69
C GLU A 313 11.25 15.14 -12.01
N PRO A 314 10.03 14.72 -11.69
CA PRO A 314 9.49 13.44 -12.12
C PRO A 314 8.95 13.52 -13.57
N ALA A 315 9.87 13.67 -14.54
CA ALA A 315 9.51 13.89 -15.93
C ALA A 315 8.85 12.67 -16.56
N LEU A 316 7.66 12.85 -17.13
CA LEU A 316 6.87 11.81 -17.79
C LEU A 316 6.70 12.12 -19.28
N TYR A 317 6.65 11.06 -20.08
CA TYR A 317 6.34 11.07 -21.50
C TYR A 317 5.02 10.39 -21.76
N ASP A 318 4.22 10.94 -22.68
CA ASP A 318 3.07 10.27 -23.25
C ASP A 318 3.57 9.26 -24.29
N ALA A 319 3.33 7.97 -24.04
CA ALA A 319 3.72 6.87 -24.91
C ALA A 319 2.47 6.30 -25.57
N VAL A 320 2.39 6.40 -26.89
CA VAL A 320 1.25 5.97 -27.70
C VAL A 320 1.71 4.93 -28.72
N ALA A 321 1.02 3.79 -28.75
CA ALA A 321 1.18 2.78 -29.78
C ALA A 321 -0.15 2.61 -30.53
N GLU A 322 -0.08 2.57 -31.85
CA GLU A 322 -1.24 2.50 -32.74
C GLU A 322 -1.04 1.40 -33.78
N VAL A 323 -2.14 0.70 -34.12
CA VAL A 323 -2.23 -0.12 -35.30
C VAL A 323 -2.88 0.72 -36.39
N VAL A 324 -2.18 0.93 -37.51
CA VAL A 324 -2.60 1.82 -38.62
C VAL A 324 -2.68 1.01 -39.91
N ALA A 325 -3.78 1.11 -40.63
CA ALA A 325 -3.92 0.56 -41.98
C ALA A 325 -4.66 1.55 -42.88
N ASP A 326 -4.22 1.69 -44.16
CA ASP A 326 -4.78 2.61 -45.12
C ASP A 326 -4.98 4.06 -44.62
N GLY A 327 -4.05 4.52 -43.78
CA GLY A 327 -4.08 5.85 -43.17
C GLY A 327 -5.03 6.01 -41.97
N ALA A 328 -5.82 4.98 -41.64
CA ALA A 328 -6.73 4.99 -40.50
C ALA A 328 -6.12 4.30 -39.26
N VAL A 329 -6.35 4.85 -38.04
CA VAL A 329 -6.01 4.20 -36.79
C VAL A 329 -7.09 3.16 -36.46
N LEU A 330 -6.72 1.89 -36.42
CA LEU A 330 -7.63 0.77 -36.13
C LEU A 330 -7.67 0.43 -34.64
N ALA A 331 -6.58 0.62 -33.93
CA ALA A 331 -6.48 0.44 -32.48
C ALA A 331 -5.37 1.34 -31.90
N SER A 332 -5.54 1.76 -30.67
CA SER A 332 -4.56 2.58 -29.95
C SER A 332 -4.43 2.13 -28.51
N SER A 333 -3.22 2.29 -27.95
CA SER A 333 -2.93 2.14 -26.53
C SER A 333 -2.02 3.28 -26.10
N ALA A 334 -2.39 3.95 -25.00
CA ALA A 334 -1.63 5.07 -24.45
C ALA A 334 -1.33 4.86 -22.96
N CYS A 335 -0.13 5.25 -22.56
CA CYS A 335 0.26 5.31 -21.14
C CYS A 335 1.30 6.40 -20.92
N LYS A 336 1.61 6.70 -19.64
CA LYS A 336 2.75 7.54 -19.31
C LYS A 336 3.94 6.67 -18.91
N ILE A 337 5.15 7.06 -19.33
CA ILE A 337 6.40 6.40 -18.95
C ILE A 337 7.42 7.43 -18.47
N GLY A 338 8.33 7.00 -17.60
CA GLY A 338 9.45 7.82 -17.12
C GLY A 338 10.78 7.26 -17.60
N VAL A 339 11.67 8.12 -18.09
CA VAL A 339 13.04 7.74 -18.50
C VAL A 339 13.92 7.66 -17.26
N ARG A 340 14.18 6.46 -16.77
CA ARG A 340 14.98 6.24 -15.55
C ARG A 340 15.48 4.81 -15.43
N THR A 341 16.60 4.61 -14.73
CA THR A 341 17.01 3.31 -14.17
C THR A 341 16.75 3.30 -12.66
N ILE A 342 16.41 2.15 -12.11
CA ILE A 342 16.37 1.89 -10.67
C ILE A 342 17.10 0.58 -10.41
N GLU A 343 18.07 0.62 -9.49
CA GLU A 343 18.83 -0.54 -9.04
C GLU A 343 18.66 -0.70 -7.53
N LEU A 344 18.58 -1.93 -7.07
CA LEU A 344 18.74 -2.30 -5.67
C LEU A 344 20.07 -3.04 -5.51
N VAL A 345 21.04 -2.36 -4.88
CA VAL A 345 22.30 -2.99 -4.46
C VAL A 345 22.06 -3.62 -3.10
N ARG A 346 22.14 -4.95 -3.05
CA ARG A 346 21.83 -5.74 -1.84
C ARG A 346 22.88 -6.80 -1.59
N ASP A 347 23.36 -6.87 -0.35
CA ASP A 347 24.18 -7.95 0.19
C ASP A 347 23.85 -8.16 1.67
N ASP A 348 23.89 -9.40 2.16
CA ASP A 348 23.67 -9.70 3.56
C ASP A 348 24.81 -9.22 4.46
N VAL A 349 24.56 -9.08 5.77
CA VAL A 349 25.55 -8.66 6.77
C VAL A 349 26.24 -9.90 7.34
N TYR A 350 27.49 -10.12 7.02
CA TYR A 350 28.25 -11.28 7.50
C TYR A 350 29.14 -10.97 8.71
N SER A 351 29.84 -9.86 8.71
CA SER A 351 30.80 -9.44 9.74
C SER A 351 31.07 -7.93 9.63
N GLU A 352 31.95 -7.41 10.48
CA GLU A 352 32.41 -6.01 10.39
C GLU A 352 33.18 -5.76 9.07
N ASP A 353 33.96 -6.72 8.59
CA ASP A 353 34.68 -6.62 7.30
C ASP A 353 33.76 -6.80 6.07
N ARG A 354 32.60 -7.42 6.27
CA ARG A 354 31.56 -7.63 5.26
C ARG A 354 30.23 -7.11 5.79
N PRO A 355 30.07 -5.78 5.89
CA PRO A 355 28.94 -5.16 6.61
C PRO A 355 27.61 -5.26 5.87
N GLY A 356 27.58 -5.84 4.66
CA GLY A 356 26.39 -5.92 3.82
C GLY A 356 26.03 -4.61 3.15
N GLN A 357 24.90 -4.60 2.44
CA GLN A 357 24.36 -3.41 1.78
C GLN A 357 22.86 -3.57 1.47
N PHE A 358 22.13 -2.48 1.52
CA PHE A 358 20.79 -2.36 0.94
C PHE A 358 20.58 -0.91 0.49
N LEU A 359 20.76 -0.63 -0.80
CA LEU A 359 20.81 0.72 -1.34
C LEU A 359 20.09 0.82 -2.68
N PHE A 360 19.14 1.74 -2.76
CA PHE A 360 18.55 2.13 -4.04
C PHE A 360 19.44 3.13 -4.77
N LYS A 361 19.61 2.91 -6.08
CA LYS A 361 20.19 3.90 -7.00
C LYS A 361 19.18 4.25 -8.06
N VAL A 362 19.02 5.54 -8.32
CA VAL A 362 18.15 6.05 -9.39
C VAL A 362 19.04 6.81 -10.39
N ASN A 363 19.00 6.40 -11.66
CA ASN A 363 19.87 6.94 -12.70
C ASN A 363 21.36 6.93 -12.31
N GLY A 364 21.78 5.87 -11.61
CA GLY A 364 23.12 5.68 -11.09
C GLY A 364 23.43 6.41 -9.77
N GLU A 365 22.60 7.36 -9.34
CA GLU A 365 22.80 8.12 -8.10
C GLU A 365 22.26 7.38 -6.88
N PRO A 366 23.01 7.27 -5.76
CA PRO A 366 22.52 6.76 -4.50
C PRO A 366 21.32 7.57 -3.99
N CYS A 367 20.24 6.89 -3.62
CA CYS A 367 19.02 7.53 -3.13
C CYS A 367 18.75 7.12 -1.69
N TYR A 368 18.82 8.06 -0.74
CA TYR A 368 18.37 7.81 0.62
C TYR A 368 16.84 7.76 0.66
N ILE A 369 16.28 6.65 1.17
CA ILE A 369 14.85 6.45 1.20
C ILE A 369 14.25 7.04 2.49
N ARG A 370 13.24 7.89 2.30
CA ARG A 370 12.35 8.45 3.33
C ARG A 370 10.96 8.01 2.95
N GLY A 371 10.42 7.04 3.64
CA GLY A 371 9.16 6.45 3.23
C GLY A 371 8.29 6.00 4.38
N SER A 372 7.11 5.54 4.03
CA SER A 372 6.19 4.88 4.94
C SER A 372 5.49 3.71 4.27
N ASN A 373 4.95 2.81 5.10
CA ASN A 373 4.11 1.72 4.64
C ASN A 373 2.70 2.23 4.32
N TRP A 374 2.16 1.76 3.19
CA TRP A 374 0.79 1.94 2.79
C TRP A 374 -0.01 0.73 3.21
N VAL A 375 -0.90 0.94 4.17
CA VAL A 375 -1.87 -0.06 4.62
C VAL A 375 -3.21 0.21 3.94
N PRO A 376 -4.16 -0.74 3.91
CA PRO A 376 -5.49 -0.51 3.37
C PRO A 376 -6.13 0.76 3.92
N LEU A 377 -6.81 1.51 3.06
CA LEU A 377 -7.36 2.81 3.41
C LEU A 377 -8.60 2.74 4.29
N ASP A 378 -9.32 1.59 4.21
CA ASP A 378 -10.49 1.29 5.02
C ASP A 378 -10.61 -0.23 5.23
N ALA A 379 -11.25 -0.66 6.32
CA ALA A 379 -11.60 -2.05 6.53
C ALA A 379 -12.63 -2.56 5.51
N PHE A 380 -13.37 -1.65 4.88
CA PHE A 380 -14.31 -1.91 3.79
C PHE A 380 -13.82 -1.25 2.51
N HIS A 381 -13.23 -2.01 1.62
CA HIS A 381 -12.59 -1.51 0.40
C HIS A 381 -13.53 -0.75 -0.56
N GLY A 382 -14.84 -0.90 -0.44
CA GLY A 382 -15.82 -0.07 -1.18
C GLY A 382 -15.73 1.43 -0.84
N ARG A 383 -15.01 1.81 0.24
CA ARG A 383 -14.79 3.21 0.67
C ARG A 383 -13.39 3.76 0.31
N ASP A 384 -12.48 2.95 -0.20
CA ASP A 384 -11.08 3.33 -0.45
C ASP A 384 -10.94 4.57 -1.34
N GLY A 385 -11.76 4.66 -2.38
CA GLY A 385 -11.69 5.76 -3.35
C GLY A 385 -11.81 7.16 -2.73
N SER A 386 -12.58 7.31 -1.66
CA SER A 386 -12.76 8.59 -0.96
C SER A 386 -11.53 9.01 -0.12
N HIS A 387 -10.69 8.07 0.25
CA HIS A 387 -9.53 8.28 1.13
C HIS A 387 -8.19 8.36 0.39
N MET A 388 -8.12 7.82 -0.83
CA MET A 388 -6.85 7.60 -1.54
C MET A 388 -6.07 8.90 -1.80
N ILE A 389 -6.62 9.84 -2.55
CA ILE A 389 -5.88 11.08 -2.88
C ILE A 389 -5.58 11.92 -1.64
N PRO A 390 -6.53 12.15 -0.70
CA PRO A 390 -6.19 12.83 0.55
C PRO A 390 -5.05 12.18 1.34
N THR A 391 -4.95 10.84 1.32
CA THR A 391 -3.87 10.13 1.99
C THR A 391 -2.54 10.27 1.25
N LEU A 392 -2.54 10.20 -0.08
CA LEU A 392 -1.33 10.42 -0.90
C LEU A 392 -0.75 11.83 -0.72
N GLU A 393 -1.59 12.85 -0.57
CA GLU A 393 -1.12 14.22 -0.29
C GLU A 393 -0.38 14.32 1.06
N LEU A 394 -0.69 13.44 2.03
CA LEU A 394 0.10 13.35 3.27
C LEU A 394 1.52 12.86 3.01
N TRP A 395 1.74 11.94 2.05
CA TRP A 395 3.09 11.49 1.64
C TRP A 395 3.94 12.64 1.15
N LYS A 396 3.37 13.49 0.31
CA LYS A 396 4.05 14.68 -0.22
C LYS A 396 4.37 15.69 0.88
N ASP A 397 3.41 15.99 1.75
CA ASP A 397 3.61 16.90 2.90
C ASP A 397 4.65 16.37 3.89
N LEU A 398 4.74 15.05 4.07
CA LEU A 398 5.74 14.37 4.88
C LEU A 398 7.12 14.24 4.20
N ASN A 399 7.29 14.73 2.98
CA ASN A 399 8.52 14.59 2.18
C ASN A 399 8.96 13.13 1.95
N CYS A 400 8.02 12.20 1.89
CA CYS A 400 8.30 10.79 1.60
C CYS A 400 8.55 10.59 0.10
N ASN A 401 9.69 10.02 -0.26
CA ASN A 401 10.05 9.70 -1.64
C ASN A 401 9.78 8.23 -2.03
N MET A 402 9.30 7.42 -1.09
CA MET A 402 8.88 6.04 -1.34
C MET A 402 7.63 5.68 -0.53
N VAL A 403 6.79 4.85 -1.12
CA VAL A 403 5.65 4.17 -0.49
C VAL A 403 5.82 2.67 -0.67
N ARG A 404 5.71 1.90 0.41
CA ARG A 404 5.63 0.44 0.34
C ARG A 404 4.18 0.02 0.45
N VAL A 405 3.64 -0.56 -0.62
CA VAL A 405 2.31 -1.17 -0.62
C VAL A 405 2.42 -2.53 0.05
N TRP A 406 1.96 -2.60 1.29
CA TRP A 406 2.14 -3.72 2.19
C TRP A 406 1.34 -4.97 1.78
N GLY A 407 1.98 -6.16 1.88
CA GLY A 407 1.47 -7.44 1.39
C GLY A 407 0.23 -8.01 2.10
N GLY A 408 -0.23 -7.41 3.20
CA GLY A 408 -1.49 -7.80 3.86
C GLY A 408 -2.74 -7.09 3.32
N GLY A 409 -2.58 -6.21 2.33
CA GLY A 409 -3.62 -5.35 1.76
C GLY A 409 -4.18 -5.81 0.42
N VAL A 410 -4.36 -4.83 -0.48
CA VAL A 410 -4.84 -5.00 -1.87
C VAL A 410 -3.91 -4.27 -2.83
N TYR A 411 -3.96 -4.61 -4.13
CA TYR A 411 -3.26 -3.84 -5.16
C TYR A 411 -4.04 -2.57 -5.46
N GLU A 412 -3.41 -1.42 -5.31
CA GLU A 412 -4.04 -0.13 -5.51
C GLU A 412 -4.48 0.11 -6.97
N PRO A 413 -5.50 0.96 -7.23
CA PRO A 413 -5.96 1.28 -8.58
C PRO A 413 -4.95 2.14 -9.34
N ASP A 414 -5.13 2.26 -10.66
CA ASP A 414 -4.22 3.01 -11.53
C ASP A 414 -4.03 4.47 -11.10
N ALA A 415 -5.07 5.11 -10.58
CA ALA A 415 -4.98 6.49 -10.09
C ALA A 415 -3.96 6.68 -8.95
N PHE A 416 -3.70 5.65 -8.12
CA PHE A 416 -2.63 5.66 -7.13
C PHE A 416 -1.26 5.76 -7.81
N PHE A 417 -1.02 4.92 -8.82
CA PHE A 417 0.25 4.92 -9.55
C PHE A 417 0.42 6.16 -10.42
N ASP A 418 -0.66 6.67 -11.03
CA ASP A 418 -0.64 7.93 -11.78
C ASP A 418 -0.19 9.09 -10.89
N TRP A 419 -0.69 9.14 -9.65
CA TRP A 419 -0.27 10.14 -8.67
C TRP A 419 1.21 9.94 -8.27
N CYS A 420 1.65 8.71 -7.99
CA CYS A 420 3.04 8.41 -7.64
C CYS A 420 3.99 8.74 -8.78
N ASP A 421 3.65 8.36 -10.02
CA ASP A 421 4.42 8.66 -11.24
C ASP A 421 4.62 10.18 -11.39
N ALA A 422 3.55 10.96 -11.23
CA ALA A 422 3.55 12.41 -11.41
C ALA A 422 4.23 13.18 -10.28
N ASN A 423 4.28 12.63 -9.06
CA ASN A 423 4.86 13.30 -7.89
C ASN A 423 6.25 12.76 -7.48
N GLY A 424 6.82 11.82 -8.23
CA GLY A 424 8.14 11.29 -7.94
C GLY A 424 8.19 10.41 -6.69
N VAL A 425 7.08 9.78 -6.32
CA VAL A 425 7.05 8.86 -5.18
C VAL A 425 7.29 7.44 -5.68
N MET A 426 8.43 6.87 -5.33
CA MET A 426 8.75 5.48 -5.69
C MET A 426 7.80 4.49 -5.00
N VAL A 427 7.46 3.40 -5.69
CA VAL A 427 6.61 2.35 -5.16
C VAL A 427 7.40 1.06 -4.98
N TRP A 428 7.44 0.57 -3.76
CA TRP A 428 7.79 -0.79 -3.40
C TRP A 428 6.50 -1.59 -3.32
N GLN A 429 6.27 -2.53 -4.23
CA GLN A 429 5.05 -3.32 -4.30
C GLN A 429 5.28 -4.73 -3.77
N ASP A 430 4.68 -5.06 -2.61
CA ASP A 430 4.56 -6.44 -2.16
C ASP A 430 3.48 -7.17 -2.98
N PHE A 431 3.67 -8.45 -3.28
CA PHE A 431 2.58 -9.33 -3.65
C PHE A 431 1.78 -9.71 -2.41
N MET A 432 0.46 -9.89 -2.57
CA MET A 432 -0.49 -9.92 -1.46
C MET A 432 -0.49 -11.25 -0.70
N THR A 433 0.56 -11.47 0.08
CA THR A 433 0.67 -12.46 1.16
C THR A 433 1.46 -11.87 2.32
N GLY A 434 1.15 -12.24 3.56
CA GLY A 434 1.85 -11.70 4.73
C GLY A 434 1.76 -12.58 5.96
N CYS A 435 2.82 -12.56 6.78
CA CYS A 435 2.92 -13.14 8.12
C CYS A 435 2.45 -14.60 8.21
N GLY A 436 2.66 -15.38 7.15
CA GLY A 436 2.15 -16.75 7.11
C GLY A 436 2.98 -17.70 6.25
N VAL A 437 2.67 -18.99 6.40
CA VAL A 437 3.13 -20.05 5.51
C VAL A 437 1.96 -20.46 4.64
N PHE A 438 2.03 -20.14 3.35
CA PHE A 438 0.94 -20.33 2.40
C PHE A 438 0.98 -21.70 1.74
N PRO A 439 -0.11 -22.19 1.11
CA PRO A 439 -0.13 -23.49 0.44
C PRO A 439 0.95 -23.60 -0.66
N GLN A 440 1.55 -24.80 -0.79
CA GLN A 440 2.67 -25.05 -1.70
C GLN A 440 2.28 -25.96 -2.88
N ASP A 441 0.98 -26.27 -3.02
CA ASP A 441 0.45 -27.15 -4.08
C ASP A 441 0.32 -26.43 -5.45
N ASP A 442 0.04 -27.24 -6.49
CA ASP A 442 -0.07 -26.74 -7.87
C ASP A 442 -1.27 -25.82 -8.09
N GLU A 443 -2.34 -26.01 -7.35
CA GLU A 443 -3.54 -25.18 -7.46
C GLU A 443 -3.28 -23.76 -6.95
N TYR A 444 -2.66 -23.66 -5.78
CA TYR A 444 -2.26 -22.37 -5.23
C TYR A 444 -1.21 -21.67 -6.09
N ALA A 445 -0.24 -22.42 -6.61
CA ALA A 445 0.76 -21.86 -7.52
C ALA A 445 0.14 -21.33 -8.84
N ARG A 446 -0.89 -21.98 -9.39
CA ARG A 446 -1.64 -21.46 -10.55
C ARG A 446 -2.40 -20.19 -10.22
N ALA A 447 -3.11 -20.17 -9.09
CA ALA A 447 -3.83 -18.97 -8.65
C ALA A 447 -2.87 -17.79 -8.40
N THR A 448 -1.73 -18.03 -7.77
CA THR A 448 -0.67 -17.04 -7.57
C THR A 448 -0.11 -16.55 -8.92
N ARG A 449 0.18 -17.44 -9.87
CA ARG A 449 0.67 -17.05 -11.20
C ARG A 449 -0.34 -16.16 -11.95
N GLU A 450 -1.62 -16.51 -11.93
CA GLU A 450 -2.68 -15.70 -12.56
C GLU A 450 -2.71 -14.28 -11.97
N GLU A 451 -2.67 -14.18 -10.65
CA GLU A 451 -2.65 -12.91 -9.94
C GLU A 451 -1.41 -12.08 -10.28
N VAL A 452 -0.23 -12.66 -10.11
CA VAL A 452 1.05 -12.00 -10.38
C VAL A 452 1.13 -11.51 -11.82
N LEU A 453 0.71 -12.34 -12.79
CA LEU A 453 0.67 -11.96 -14.19
C LEU A 453 -0.25 -10.78 -14.45
N SER A 454 -1.47 -10.79 -13.89
CA SER A 454 -2.41 -9.69 -14.01
C SER A 454 -1.83 -8.37 -13.48
N VAL A 455 -1.20 -8.41 -12.31
CA VAL A 455 -0.62 -7.23 -11.63
C VAL A 455 0.62 -6.72 -12.38
N VAL A 456 1.53 -7.60 -12.79
CA VAL A 456 2.75 -7.24 -13.52
C VAL A 456 2.40 -6.62 -14.88
N MET A 457 1.46 -7.21 -15.62
CA MET A 457 1.01 -6.68 -16.92
C MET A 457 0.41 -5.27 -16.78
N ARG A 458 -0.30 -4.99 -15.70
CA ARG A 458 -0.88 -3.67 -15.41
C ARG A 458 0.18 -2.63 -15.01
N LEU A 459 1.18 -3.02 -14.20
CA LEU A 459 2.06 -2.08 -13.51
C LEU A 459 3.46 -1.91 -14.14
N ARG A 460 3.89 -2.81 -15.03
CA ARG A 460 5.26 -2.83 -15.58
C ARG A 460 5.69 -1.58 -16.34
N ASN A 461 4.77 -0.72 -16.78
CA ASN A 461 5.09 0.54 -17.45
C ASN A 461 5.20 1.73 -16.47
N ARG A 462 4.87 1.56 -15.18
CA ARG A 462 4.84 2.64 -14.18
C ARG A 462 6.24 3.19 -13.88
N ALA A 463 6.41 4.50 -14.00
CA ALA A 463 7.68 5.17 -13.71
C ALA A 463 8.06 5.06 -12.23
N SER A 464 7.08 5.17 -11.33
CA SER A 464 7.25 5.10 -9.88
C SER A 464 7.61 3.71 -9.36
N LEU A 465 7.22 2.62 -10.06
CA LEU A 465 7.47 1.27 -9.59
C LEU A 465 8.96 0.96 -9.52
N ALA A 466 9.48 0.84 -8.29
CA ALA A 466 10.90 0.71 -7.98
C ALA A 466 11.33 -0.71 -7.63
N LEU A 467 10.46 -1.49 -6.98
CA LEU A 467 10.77 -2.81 -6.46
C LEU A 467 9.53 -3.69 -6.45
N TRP A 468 9.68 -4.92 -6.91
CA TRP A 468 8.77 -6.02 -6.63
C TRP A 468 9.23 -6.79 -5.40
N SER A 469 8.32 -7.06 -4.46
CA SER A 469 8.63 -7.88 -3.28
C SER A 469 7.64 -9.05 -3.17
N GLY A 470 8.16 -10.21 -2.85
CA GLY A 470 7.38 -11.46 -2.87
C GLY A 470 6.27 -11.52 -1.82
N ASN A 471 6.46 -10.84 -0.68
CA ASN A 471 5.50 -10.88 0.43
C ASN A 471 5.93 -9.97 1.60
N ASN A 472 5.05 -9.86 2.60
CA ASN A 472 5.37 -9.31 3.91
C ASN A 472 5.65 -10.43 4.93
N GLU A 473 6.85 -10.51 5.48
CA GLU A 473 7.24 -11.35 6.63
C GLU A 473 6.97 -12.87 6.52
N ASN A 474 6.72 -13.41 5.32
CA ASN A 474 6.55 -14.86 5.21
C ASN A 474 7.81 -15.61 5.66
N ASP A 475 9.00 -15.09 5.35
CA ASP A 475 10.26 -15.70 5.81
C ASP A 475 10.37 -15.70 7.35
N CYS A 476 9.92 -14.63 7.99
CA CYS A 476 9.83 -14.57 9.45
C CYS A 476 8.84 -15.60 10.02
N ALA A 477 7.69 -15.79 9.35
CA ALA A 477 6.66 -16.73 9.79
C ALA A 477 7.15 -18.18 9.87
N PHE A 478 8.09 -18.59 9.02
CA PHE A 478 8.75 -19.91 9.13
C PHE A 478 9.51 -20.08 10.45
N SER A 479 9.91 -18.98 11.12
CA SER A 479 10.59 -19.01 12.42
C SER A 479 9.66 -18.80 13.61
N TRP A 480 8.40 -18.36 13.39
CA TRP A 480 7.40 -18.13 14.43
C TRP A 480 6.62 -19.42 14.77
N GLY A 481 6.21 -19.59 16.02
CA GLY A 481 5.26 -20.60 16.49
C GLY A 481 5.44 -22.02 15.88
N VAL A 482 4.72 -22.28 14.81
CA VAL A 482 4.74 -23.58 14.12
C VAL A 482 6.10 -23.84 13.48
N GLY A 483 6.75 -22.84 12.91
CA GLY A 483 8.08 -22.95 12.30
C GLY A 483 9.16 -23.39 13.27
N ARG A 484 9.12 -22.96 14.53
CA ARG A 484 10.08 -23.40 15.56
C ARG A 484 10.08 -24.91 15.82
N ARG A 485 8.95 -25.58 15.61
CA ARG A 485 8.84 -27.05 15.79
C ARG A 485 9.23 -27.83 14.55
N LEU A 486 9.13 -27.23 13.37
CA LEU A 486 9.31 -27.91 12.09
C LEU A 486 10.57 -27.47 11.33
N ALA A 487 11.34 -26.49 11.85
CA ALA A 487 12.63 -26.03 11.33
C ALA A 487 12.67 -25.95 9.78
N ARG A 488 11.66 -25.31 9.16
CA ARG A 488 11.58 -25.28 7.69
C ARG A 488 12.32 -24.08 7.13
N ASP A 489 12.97 -24.31 6.01
CA ASP A 489 13.71 -23.30 5.27
C ASP A 489 12.73 -22.47 4.43
N PRO A 490 12.57 -21.13 4.66
CA PRO A 490 11.74 -20.26 3.83
C PRO A 490 12.18 -20.23 2.36
N ASN A 491 13.41 -20.64 2.05
CA ASN A 491 13.87 -20.73 0.67
C ASN A 491 13.20 -21.86 -0.14
N LEU A 492 12.40 -22.70 0.51
CA LEU A 492 11.52 -23.68 -0.12
C LEU A 492 10.15 -23.11 -0.49
N ASP A 493 9.82 -21.87 -0.10
CA ASP A 493 8.53 -21.24 -0.46
C ASP A 493 8.39 -21.08 -1.98
N ARG A 494 7.47 -21.84 -2.56
CA ARG A 494 7.26 -21.93 -4.00
C ARG A 494 6.78 -20.60 -4.60
N SER A 495 5.95 -19.87 -3.87
CA SER A 495 5.39 -18.60 -4.36
C SER A 495 6.47 -17.57 -4.61
N SER A 496 7.28 -17.27 -3.60
CA SER A 496 8.27 -16.19 -3.66
C SER A 496 9.61 -16.62 -4.28
N ARG A 497 9.95 -17.93 -4.29
CA ARG A 497 11.22 -18.41 -4.87
C ARG A 497 11.10 -18.96 -6.28
N LYS A 498 9.86 -19.26 -6.75
CA LYS A 498 9.65 -19.80 -8.09
C LYS A 498 8.55 -19.10 -8.87
N THR A 499 7.30 -19.12 -8.38
CA THR A 499 6.14 -18.67 -9.19
C THR A 499 6.24 -17.20 -9.56
N ILE A 500 6.56 -16.33 -8.61
CA ILE A 500 6.70 -14.88 -8.85
C ILE A 500 7.92 -14.59 -9.74
N PRO A 501 9.14 -15.08 -9.43
CA PRO A 501 10.30 -14.85 -10.30
C PRO A 501 10.11 -15.34 -11.73
N ASP A 502 9.44 -16.48 -11.96
CA ASP A 502 9.17 -17.00 -13.30
C ASP A 502 8.33 -15.99 -14.13
N VAL A 503 7.30 -15.39 -13.50
CA VAL A 503 6.47 -14.37 -14.17
C VAL A 503 7.27 -13.09 -14.43
N LEU A 504 8.05 -12.64 -13.46
CA LEU A 504 8.88 -11.43 -13.61
C LEU A 504 9.94 -11.63 -14.70
N PHE A 505 10.55 -12.80 -14.79
CA PHE A 505 11.51 -13.14 -15.84
C PHE A 505 10.88 -13.07 -17.24
N GLU A 506 9.62 -13.48 -17.39
CA GLU A 506 8.93 -13.44 -18.68
C GLU A 506 8.41 -12.02 -19.03
N TYR A 507 7.99 -11.21 -18.06
CA TYR A 507 7.16 -10.03 -18.31
C TYR A 507 7.71 -8.71 -17.77
N ASP A 508 8.67 -8.68 -16.82
CA ASP A 508 9.29 -7.47 -16.30
C ASP A 508 10.73 -7.69 -15.77
N LEU A 509 11.68 -7.69 -16.67
CA LEU A 509 13.12 -7.80 -16.34
C LEU A 509 13.75 -6.49 -15.88
N THR A 510 13.01 -5.38 -15.89
CA THR A 510 13.59 -4.04 -15.71
C THR A 510 13.62 -3.59 -14.26
N ARG A 511 13.02 -4.34 -13.35
CA ARG A 511 12.90 -4.00 -11.93
C ARG A 511 13.53 -5.07 -11.04
N PRO A 512 14.17 -4.65 -9.95
CA PRO A 512 14.67 -5.59 -8.95
C PRO A 512 13.53 -6.36 -8.28
N TYR A 513 13.84 -7.55 -7.79
CA TYR A 513 12.95 -8.40 -7.03
C TYR A 513 13.57 -8.75 -5.67
N LEU A 514 12.79 -8.60 -4.60
CA LEU A 514 13.10 -9.02 -3.24
C LEU A 514 12.15 -10.17 -2.85
N PRO A 515 12.63 -11.39 -2.58
CA PRO A 515 11.76 -12.56 -2.38
C PRO A 515 10.83 -12.46 -1.16
N SER A 516 11.23 -11.75 -0.12
CA SER A 516 10.46 -11.48 1.10
C SER A 516 10.96 -10.19 1.74
N SER A 517 10.15 -9.51 2.51
CA SER A 517 10.59 -8.38 3.34
C SER A 517 10.26 -8.68 4.81
N PRO A 518 11.27 -8.96 5.67
CA PRO A 518 12.68 -9.19 5.36
C PRO A 518 12.95 -10.51 4.60
N TYR A 519 14.02 -10.50 3.81
CA TYR A 519 14.46 -11.69 3.08
C TYR A 519 15.50 -12.50 3.88
N PHE A 520 15.23 -13.80 4.06
CA PHE A 520 16.16 -14.74 4.70
C PHE A 520 16.83 -15.61 3.64
N SER A 521 18.04 -15.20 3.25
CA SER A 521 18.87 -16.00 2.36
C SER A 521 19.28 -17.32 3.02
N PRO A 522 19.80 -18.31 2.27
CA PRO A 522 20.36 -19.54 2.85
C PRO A 522 21.42 -19.29 3.92
N ASP A 523 22.24 -18.23 3.79
CA ASP A 523 23.23 -17.85 4.79
C ASP A 523 22.60 -17.28 6.06
N VAL A 524 21.53 -16.49 5.93
CA VAL A 524 20.76 -15.97 7.07
C VAL A 524 20.08 -17.12 7.82
N VAL A 525 19.43 -18.03 7.10
CA VAL A 525 18.79 -19.23 7.70
C VAL A 525 19.81 -20.10 8.42
N ALA A 526 21.00 -20.25 7.88
CA ALA A 526 22.08 -21.00 8.49
C ALA A 526 22.81 -20.26 9.63
N GLY A 527 22.40 -19.04 9.95
CA GLY A 527 23.01 -18.21 11.00
C GLY A 527 24.42 -17.69 10.66
N ARG A 528 24.84 -17.75 9.38
CA ARG A 528 26.15 -17.25 8.92
C ARG A 528 26.11 -15.76 8.58
N ALA A 529 24.92 -15.21 8.37
CA ALA A 529 24.70 -13.80 8.05
C ALA A 529 23.44 -13.26 8.75
N LYS A 530 23.24 -11.93 8.65
CA LYS A 530 22.00 -11.24 9.07
C LYS A 530 21.43 -10.51 7.85
N PRO A 531 20.11 -10.34 7.77
CA PRO A 531 19.50 -9.55 6.70
C PRO A 531 20.02 -8.11 6.73
N SER A 532 20.30 -7.53 5.57
CA SER A 532 20.65 -6.12 5.43
C SER A 532 19.45 -5.18 5.46
N GLU A 533 18.25 -5.71 5.29
CA GLU A 533 16.97 -5.03 5.44
C GLU A 533 16.17 -5.73 6.54
N ALA A 534 15.50 -4.94 7.41
CA ALA A 534 14.84 -5.48 8.60
C ALA A 534 13.56 -4.74 8.97
N HIS A 535 12.65 -5.47 9.61
CA HIS A 535 11.52 -4.95 10.37
C HIS A 535 11.93 -4.80 11.84
N LEU A 536 11.97 -3.57 12.34
CA LEU A 536 12.50 -3.27 13.67
C LEU A 536 11.37 -3.15 14.70
N TRP A 537 10.84 -4.30 15.14
CA TRP A 537 9.71 -4.41 16.05
C TRP A 537 10.07 -4.92 17.47
N GLY A 538 11.34 -4.91 17.85
CA GLY A 538 11.78 -5.33 19.20
C GLY A 538 11.65 -4.23 20.26
N GLU A 539 11.86 -4.58 21.49
CA GLU A 539 12.01 -3.73 22.69
C GLU A 539 11.31 -2.35 22.68
N ARG A 540 10.03 -2.30 22.32
CA ARG A 540 9.27 -1.05 22.15
C ARG A 540 9.05 -0.26 23.46
N ALA A 541 9.62 -0.71 24.58
CA ALA A 541 9.45 -0.05 25.87
C ALA A 541 10.10 1.33 25.92
N TYR A 542 11.32 1.45 25.34
CA TYR A 542 12.05 2.70 25.23
C TYR A 542 12.78 2.81 23.88
N TYR A 543 12.66 3.95 23.23
CA TYR A 543 13.10 4.13 21.84
C TYR A 543 14.61 4.36 21.66
N LYS A 544 15.37 4.61 22.73
CA LYS A 544 16.85 4.80 22.69
C LYS A 544 17.64 3.55 23.08
N VAL A 545 16.98 2.40 23.20
CA VAL A 545 17.70 1.15 23.51
C VAL A 545 18.62 0.69 22.37
N PRO A 546 19.68 -0.09 22.66
CA PRO A 546 20.65 -0.57 21.67
C PRO A 546 20.03 -1.34 20.50
N TYR A 547 18.88 -1.98 20.70
CA TYR A 547 18.14 -2.66 19.64
C TYR A 547 17.92 -1.77 18.39
N TYR A 548 17.56 -0.50 18.61
CA TYR A 548 17.36 0.46 17.53
C TYR A 548 18.67 1.17 17.13
N THR A 549 19.43 1.61 18.13
CA THR A 549 20.62 2.45 17.90
C THR A 549 21.79 1.68 17.31
N ASN A 550 21.88 0.36 17.54
CA ASN A 550 22.95 -0.52 17.09
C ASN A 550 22.48 -1.61 16.12
N SER A 551 21.32 -1.43 15.49
CA SER A 551 20.82 -2.39 14.47
C SER A 551 21.90 -2.65 13.40
N PRO A 552 22.14 -3.93 13.02
CA PRO A 552 23.06 -4.28 11.96
C PRO A 552 22.49 -4.02 10.55
N ALA A 553 21.19 -3.78 10.41
CA ALA A 553 20.56 -3.54 9.14
C ALA A 553 21.01 -2.22 8.49
N TRP A 554 21.04 -2.21 7.16
CA TRP A 554 21.27 -1.03 6.34
C TRP A 554 19.99 -0.29 5.98
N PHE A 555 18.86 -0.95 6.14
CA PHE A 555 17.55 -0.44 5.76
C PHE A 555 16.49 -0.95 6.74
N ALA A 556 15.66 -0.06 7.25
CA ALA A 556 14.49 -0.43 8.01
C ALA A 556 13.24 -0.25 7.13
N SER A 557 12.61 -1.35 6.76
CA SER A 557 11.40 -1.36 5.92
C SER A 557 10.11 -1.35 6.74
N GLU A 558 10.22 -1.65 8.04
CA GLU A 558 9.19 -1.39 9.04
C GLU A 558 9.81 -0.96 10.37
N MET A 559 9.24 0.04 10.98
CA MET A 559 9.57 0.56 12.30
C MET A 559 8.49 1.53 12.73
N GLY A 560 7.94 1.37 13.90
CA GLY A 560 6.87 2.23 14.39
C GLY A 560 6.88 2.38 15.90
N TYR A 561 6.04 3.28 16.38
CA TYR A 561 5.87 3.50 17.80
C TYR A 561 4.44 3.87 18.14
N HIS A 562 3.89 3.27 19.21
CA HIS A 562 2.48 3.34 19.52
C HIS A 562 2.11 4.67 20.18
N GLY A 563 0.95 5.24 19.82
CA GLY A 563 0.43 6.46 20.44
C GLY A 563 -1.08 6.59 20.27
N CYS A 564 -1.75 7.15 21.27
CA CYS A 564 -3.19 7.39 21.21
C CYS A 564 -3.58 8.32 20.05
N PRO A 565 -4.76 8.12 19.41
CA PRO A 565 -5.40 9.17 18.64
C PRO A 565 -5.79 10.36 19.54
N SER A 566 -6.26 11.45 18.93
CA SER A 566 -6.72 12.60 19.69
C SER A 566 -7.90 12.26 20.61
N LEU A 567 -8.08 13.06 21.68
CA LEU A 567 -9.22 12.88 22.58
C LEU A 567 -10.56 12.98 21.83
N ASP A 568 -10.65 13.87 20.82
CA ASP A 568 -11.85 14.01 19.99
C ASP A 568 -12.10 12.77 19.12
N SER A 569 -11.05 12.16 18.58
CA SER A 569 -11.17 10.91 17.84
C SER A 569 -11.56 9.75 18.75
N LEU A 570 -11.01 9.67 19.97
CA LEU A 570 -11.45 8.69 20.96
C LEU A 570 -12.93 8.82 21.30
N LYS A 571 -13.43 10.05 21.52
CA LYS A 571 -14.87 10.29 21.78
C LYS A 571 -15.78 9.92 20.61
N ARG A 572 -15.27 9.93 19.38
CA ARG A 572 -16.03 9.53 18.18
C ARG A 572 -16.11 8.01 18.01
N MET A 573 -15.06 7.28 18.38
CA MET A 573 -15.00 5.84 18.15
C MET A 573 -15.38 4.98 19.36
N MET A 574 -15.48 5.58 20.54
CA MET A 574 -15.83 4.90 21.80
C MET A 574 -17.20 5.32 22.30
N THR A 575 -17.86 4.45 23.03
CA THR A 575 -19.04 4.83 23.83
C THR A 575 -18.62 5.69 25.00
N LYS A 576 -19.55 6.44 25.57
CA LYS A 576 -19.28 7.28 26.75
C LYS A 576 -18.73 6.46 27.92
N ASP A 577 -19.27 5.25 28.12
CA ASP A 577 -18.86 4.37 29.20
C ASP A 577 -17.55 3.65 28.90
N GLY A 578 -17.26 3.42 27.61
CA GLY A 578 -16.00 2.82 27.15
C GLY A 578 -14.82 3.77 27.06
N LEU A 579 -15.04 5.08 27.17
CA LEU A 579 -13.99 6.10 26.92
C LEU A 579 -12.82 6.00 27.90
N TYR A 580 -13.03 5.59 29.15
CA TYR A 580 -11.93 5.35 30.09
C TYR A 580 -11.21 4.06 29.72
N PRO A 581 -9.84 4.06 29.59
CA PRO A 581 -9.11 2.91 29.07
C PRO A 581 -9.11 1.70 30.01
N TRP A 582 -9.24 1.90 31.30
CA TRP A 582 -9.22 0.85 32.30
C TRP A 582 -10.50 0.83 33.16
N SER A 583 -10.99 -0.36 33.41
CA SER A 583 -12.14 -0.57 34.31
C SER A 583 -11.73 -0.61 35.79
N LYS A 584 -10.47 -0.94 36.07
CA LYS A 584 -9.91 -1.05 37.44
C LYS A 584 -8.39 -0.81 37.42
N ILE A 585 -7.93 -0.04 38.40
CA ILE A 585 -6.50 0.12 38.70
C ILE A 585 -6.28 -0.50 40.09
N THR A 586 -5.46 -1.55 40.16
CA THR A 586 -5.19 -2.29 41.40
C THR A 586 -3.81 -2.03 41.99
N GLY A 587 -2.88 -1.46 41.19
CA GLY A 587 -1.52 -1.15 41.62
C GLY A 587 -0.77 -0.35 40.54
N GLU A 588 0.54 -0.51 40.47
CA GLU A 588 1.42 0.26 39.55
C GLU A 588 2.00 -0.56 38.39
N ASP A 589 1.86 -1.89 38.37
CA ASP A 589 2.33 -2.71 37.26
C ASP A 589 1.36 -2.65 36.07
N PRO A 590 1.70 -2.01 34.93
CA PRO A 590 0.81 -1.89 33.80
C PRO A 590 0.36 -3.23 33.21
N LYS A 591 1.11 -4.31 33.40
CA LYS A 591 0.77 -5.64 32.91
C LYS A 591 -0.23 -6.39 33.78
N ARG A 592 -0.31 -6.04 35.06
CA ARG A 592 -1.13 -6.74 36.06
C ARG A 592 -2.23 -5.88 36.64
N ASP A 593 -1.98 -4.58 36.75
CA ASP A 593 -2.74 -3.66 37.58
C ASP A 593 -3.75 -2.84 36.77
N PHE A 594 -3.57 -2.72 35.43
CA PHE A 594 -4.50 -2.06 34.54
C PHE A 594 -5.37 -3.09 33.82
N HIS A 595 -6.67 -3.08 34.12
CA HIS A 595 -7.66 -3.89 33.42
C HIS A 595 -8.32 -3.05 32.35
N TRP A 596 -7.78 -3.11 31.13
CA TRP A 596 -8.35 -2.44 29.97
C TRP A 596 -9.78 -2.92 29.68
N ASN A 597 -10.69 -1.99 29.40
CA ASN A 597 -12.05 -2.37 29.03
C ASN A 597 -12.09 -2.94 27.58
N ASP A 598 -13.21 -3.57 27.22
CA ASP A 598 -13.37 -4.31 25.97
C ASP A 598 -13.25 -3.41 24.72
N GLU A 599 -13.72 -2.16 24.79
CA GLU A 599 -13.62 -1.22 23.66
C GLU A 599 -12.15 -0.85 23.37
N TRP A 600 -11.36 -0.55 24.39
CA TRP A 600 -9.94 -0.31 24.23
C TRP A 600 -9.18 -1.55 23.73
N GLN A 601 -9.58 -2.75 24.18
CA GLN A 601 -8.99 -4.01 23.70
C GLN A 601 -9.29 -4.22 22.22
N LEU A 602 -10.54 -4.02 21.81
CA LEU A 602 -10.95 -4.14 20.42
C LEU A 602 -10.27 -3.07 19.53
N LYS A 603 -10.22 -1.82 19.99
CA LYS A 603 -9.61 -0.71 19.25
C LYS A 603 -8.08 -0.81 19.16
N ALA A 604 -7.43 -1.55 20.03
CA ALA A 604 -6.01 -1.85 19.90
C ALA A 604 -5.70 -2.97 18.88
N CYS A 605 -6.74 -3.54 18.25
CA CYS A 605 -6.62 -4.55 17.20
C CYS A 605 -5.63 -5.67 17.52
N ASN A 606 -5.76 -6.27 18.72
CA ASN A 606 -4.94 -7.42 19.05
C ASN A 606 -5.36 -8.64 18.22
N ALA A 607 -4.40 -9.26 17.56
CA ALA A 607 -4.61 -10.52 16.89
C ALA A 607 -5.21 -11.56 17.84
N GLY A 608 -6.26 -12.25 17.41
CA GLY A 608 -6.96 -13.24 18.22
C GLY A 608 -8.15 -12.72 19.03
N PHE A 609 -8.51 -11.43 18.90
CA PHE A 609 -9.74 -10.92 19.48
C PHE A 609 -10.97 -11.50 18.79
N GLY A 610 -11.76 -12.26 19.50
CA GLY A 610 -13.01 -12.88 19.03
C GLY A 610 -14.00 -13.10 20.17
N PRO A 611 -15.27 -13.44 19.89
CA PRO A 611 -16.25 -13.74 20.94
C PRO A 611 -15.71 -14.75 21.96
N GLY A 612 -15.61 -14.35 23.23
CA GLY A 612 -15.14 -15.19 24.34
C GLY A 612 -13.62 -15.33 24.48
N ARG A 613 -12.80 -14.65 23.64
CA ARG A 613 -11.35 -14.61 23.79
C ARG A 613 -10.84 -13.17 23.70
N MET A 614 -10.86 -12.48 24.82
CA MET A 614 -10.09 -11.25 24.97
C MET A 614 -8.66 -11.63 25.36
N ILE A 615 -7.76 -11.59 24.38
CA ILE A 615 -6.33 -11.60 24.68
C ILE A 615 -6.00 -10.23 25.24
N HIS A 616 -5.53 -10.16 26.48
CA HIS A 616 -5.16 -8.92 27.14
C HIS A 616 -4.20 -8.12 26.23
N GLY A 617 -4.58 -6.88 25.92
CA GLY A 617 -4.00 -6.05 24.90
C GLY A 617 -2.53 -5.71 25.12
N THR A 618 -1.69 -6.44 24.42
CA THR A 618 -0.25 -6.16 24.41
C THR A 618 0.05 -4.72 23.99
N ARG A 619 -0.72 -4.16 23.05
CA ARG A 619 -0.51 -2.80 22.53
C ARG A 619 -0.94 -1.71 23.50
N ASN A 620 -2.05 -1.86 24.18
CA ASN A 620 -2.43 -0.94 25.24
C ASN A 620 -1.40 -0.96 26.40
N ASN A 621 -0.89 -2.15 26.74
CA ASN A 621 0.17 -2.28 27.74
C ASN A 621 1.50 -1.68 27.27
N LEU A 622 1.80 -1.66 25.98
CA LEU A 622 2.96 -0.95 25.45
C LEU A 622 2.88 0.54 25.77
N MET A 623 1.75 1.20 25.54
CA MET A 623 1.60 2.63 25.84
C MET A 623 1.75 2.94 27.33
N THR A 624 1.15 2.14 28.22
CA THR A 624 1.33 2.33 29.67
C THR A 624 2.78 2.13 30.08
N ASN A 625 3.46 1.12 29.52
CA ASN A 625 4.87 0.88 29.83
C ASN A 625 5.78 2.01 29.31
N GLN A 626 5.53 2.48 28.10
CA GLN A 626 6.25 3.59 27.47
C GLN A 626 6.10 4.88 28.28
N THR A 627 4.86 5.24 28.67
CA THR A 627 4.61 6.43 29.48
C THR A 627 5.15 6.30 30.89
N LYS A 628 5.09 5.11 31.51
CA LYS A 628 5.69 4.85 32.84
C LYS A 628 7.21 5.02 32.81
N ILE A 629 7.88 4.48 31.77
CA ILE A 629 9.35 4.67 31.66
C ILE A 629 9.68 6.14 31.48
N MET A 630 8.98 6.84 30.60
CA MET A 630 9.29 8.24 30.28
C MET A 630 8.98 9.20 31.40
N PHE A 631 7.93 8.95 32.23
CA PHE A 631 7.42 9.90 33.22
C PHE A 631 7.33 9.35 34.64
N GLY A 632 7.84 8.15 34.91
CA GLY A 632 7.87 7.51 36.23
C GLY A 632 6.55 6.84 36.65
N ALA A 633 5.41 7.27 36.12
CA ALA A 633 4.11 6.70 36.42
C ALA A 633 3.17 6.79 35.16
N VAL A 634 2.12 5.98 35.14
CA VAL A 634 1.03 6.10 34.17
C VAL A 634 0.05 7.15 34.65
N ALA A 635 -0.27 8.14 33.81
CA ALA A 635 -1.28 9.15 34.12
C ALA A 635 -2.65 8.51 34.37
N ARG A 636 -3.37 8.98 35.39
CA ARG A 636 -4.67 8.42 35.77
C ARG A 636 -5.86 9.15 35.16
N ASP A 637 -5.65 10.33 34.60
CA ASP A 637 -6.62 11.03 33.78
C ASP A 637 -6.36 10.80 32.29
N LEU A 638 -7.43 10.70 31.51
CA LEU A 638 -7.37 10.35 30.09
C LEU A 638 -6.62 11.40 29.26
N GLU A 639 -6.82 12.68 29.55
CA GLU A 639 -6.23 13.77 28.80
C GLU A 639 -4.70 13.77 28.91
N THR A 640 -4.18 13.66 30.14
CA THR A 640 -2.74 13.53 30.38
C THR A 640 -2.18 12.26 29.77
N PHE A 641 -2.88 11.11 29.88
CA PHE A 641 -2.43 9.85 29.29
C PHE A 641 -2.31 9.96 27.76
N VAL A 642 -3.31 10.54 27.09
CA VAL A 642 -3.28 10.77 25.64
C VAL A 642 -2.10 11.68 25.26
N ALA A 643 -1.93 12.81 25.97
CA ALA A 643 -0.85 13.76 25.68
C ALA A 643 0.54 13.14 25.88
N GLN A 644 0.74 12.38 26.94
CA GLN A 644 2.00 11.67 27.21
C GLN A 644 2.30 10.61 26.16
N SER A 645 1.31 9.77 25.79
CA SER A 645 1.51 8.72 24.78
C SER A 645 1.84 9.30 23.39
N GLN A 646 1.18 10.38 22.99
CA GLN A 646 1.46 11.10 21.75
C GLN A 646 2.84 11.77 21.74
N PHE A 647 3.27 12.32 22.87
CA PHE A 647 4.61 12.90 23.00
C PHE A 647 5.68 11.82 22.84
N VAL A 648 5.52 10.69 23.52
CA VAL A 648 6.48 9.57 23.43
C VAL A 648 6.57 9.04 22.01
N GLN A 649 5.44 8.88 21.32
CA GLN A 649 5.41 8.51 19.91
C GLN A 649 6.18 9.53 19.05
N ALA A 650 5.97 10.83 19.28
CA ALA A 650 6.62 11.88 18.50
C ALA A 650 8.15 11.88 18.67
N GLU A 651 8.63 11.76 19.91
CA GLU A 651 10.06 11.69 20.20
C GLU A 651 10.71 10.42 19.62
N ALA A 652 10.03 9.28 19.71
CA ALA A 652 10.53 8.03 19.14
C ALA A 652 10.68 8.12 17.64
N MET A 653 9.62 8.50 16.92
CA MET A 653 9.60 8.58 15.45
C MET A 653 10.62 9.61 14.92
N LYS A 654 10.74 10.75 15.59
CA LYS A 654 11.75 11.76 15.32
C LYS A 654 13.17 11.20 15.50
N THR A 655 13.43 10.55 16.62
CA THR A 655 14.75 10.00 16.97
C THR A 655 15.17 8.96 15.94
N PHE A 656 14.30 8.05 15.55
CA PHE A 656 14.60 7.04 14.52
C PHE A 656 14.97 7.68 13.19
N CYS A 657 14.16 8.62 12.73
CA CYS A 657 14.39 9.30 11.45
C CYS A 657 15.73 10.06 11.45
N GLU A 658 16.02 10.83 12.48
CA GLU A 658 17.23 11.67 12.57
C GLU A 658 18.50 10.84 12.79
N LEU A 659 18.43 9.82 13.67
CA LEU A 659 19.55 8.91 13.90
C LEU A 659 19.95 8.19 12.60
N PHE A 660 18.99 7.67 11.82
CA PHE A 660 19.29 6.95 10.59
C PHE A 660 19.82 7.90 9.52
N ARG A 661 19.28 9.11 9.44
CA ARG A 661 19.78 10.15 8.51
C ARG A 661 21.17 10.65 8.87
N SER A 662 21.52 10.79 10.15
CA SER A 662 22.89 11.17 10.58
C SER A 662 23.92 10.11 10.18
N ARG A 663 23.50 8.87 9.94
CA ARG A 663 24.33 7.75 9.50
C ARG A 663 24.15 7.41 8.01
N LYS A 664 23.52 8.31 7.23
CA LYS A 664 23.29 8.17 5.80
C LYS A 664 24.54 7.68 5.06
N PHE A 665 24.39 6.64 4.24
CA PHE A 665 25.41 5.99 3.40
C PHE A 665 26.65 5.45 4.12
N THR A 666 26.73 5.58 5.44
CA THR A 666 27.78 4.94 6.23
C THR A 666 27.26 3.75 7.04
N ARG A 667 25.97 3.71 7.32
CA ARG A 667 25.29 2.63 8.05
C ARG A 667 23.84 2.43 7.65
N PHE A 668 23.11 3.50 7.28
CA PHE A 668 21.72 3.43 6.90
C PHE A 668 21.49 4.09 5.54
N ASN A 669 20.65 3.46 4.70
CA ASN A 669 20.29 3.93 3.39
C ASN A 669 18.82 4.26 3.23
N GLY A 670 18.03 4.01 4.25
CA GLY A 670 16.60 4.38 4.23
C GLY A 670 15.80 3.85 5.42
N LEU A 671 14.66 4.48 5.59
CA LEU A 671 13.64 4.13 6.56
C LEU A 671 12.26 4.23 5.90
N ILE A 672 11.52 3.14 5.90
CA ILE A 672 10.08 3.07 5.59
C ILE A 672 9.37 2.75 6.90
N TRP A 673 8.84 3.79 7.55
CA TRP A 673 8.23 3.62 8.86
C TRP A 673 6.75 3.17 8.76
N TRP A 674 6.21 2.66 9.85
CA TRP A 674 4.86 2.16 10.01
C TRP A 674 4.01 3.16 10.78
N ASN A 675 2.91 3.69 10.31
CA ASN A 675 2.38 3.94 8.99
C ASN A 675 1.73 5.33 8.99
N VAL A 676 1.35 5.89 7.83
CA VAL A 676 0.86 7.29 7.78
C VAL A 676 -0.52 7.41 8.39
N ARG A 677 -1.49 6.60 7.96
CA ARG A 677 -2.90 6.77 8.34
C ARG A 677 -3.54 5.43 8.71
N ASP A 678 -4.40 5.45 9.73
CA ASP A 678 -5.24 4.31 10.08
C ASP A 678 -6.30 4.03 9.01
N GLY A 679 -6.52 2.76 8.70
CA GLY A 679 -7.62 2.28 7.85
C GLY A 679 -8.92 1.98 8.61
N TRP A 680 -8.93 2.15 9.92
CA TRP A 680 -10.08 1.96 10.79
C TRP A 680 -9.92 2.80 12.06
N PRO A 681 -11.02 3.18 12.76
CA PRO A 681 -10.92 3.83 14.08
C PRO A 681 -10.28 2.92 15.12
N ILE A 682 -8.96 3.05 15.28
CA ILE A 682 -8.12 2.22 16.14
C ILE A 682 -7.11 3.04 16.94
N ILE A 683 -6.41 2.36 17.84
CA ILE A 683 -5.27 2.87 18.60
C ILE A 683 -4.03 2.15 18.08
N SER A 684 -3.13 2.87 17.40
CA SER A 684 -2.07 2.28 16.58
C SER A 684 -0.78 3.08 16.54
N ASP A 685 0.17 2.61 15.72
CA ASP A 685 1.41 3.30 15.38
C ASP A 685 1.21 4.43 14.35
N ALA A 686 0.06 4.51 13.64
CA ALA A 686 -0.19 5.53 12.63
C ALA A 686 -0.07 6.95 13.18
N VAL A 687 0.42 7.88 12.35
CA VAL A 687 0.62 9.30 12.74
C VAL A 687 -0.55 10.20 12.37
N VAL A 688 -1.49 9.67 11.58
CA VAL A 688 -2.80 10.27 11.29
C VAL A 688 -3.87 9.22 11.59
N ASP A 689 -4.84 9.55 12.43
CA ASP A 689 -5.93 8.63 12.73
C ASP A 689 -6.94 8.53 11.58
N TRP A 690 -7.86 7.56 11.66
CA TRP A 690 -8.87 7.31 10.62
C TRP A 690 -9.74 8.54 10.30
N TYR A 691 -9.99 9.41 11.30
CA TYR A 691 -10.78 10.63 11.14
C TYR A 691 -9.99 11.79 10.54
N GLY A 692 -8.69 11.60 10.25
CA GLY A 692 -7.80 12.63 9.70
C GLY A 692 -7.10 13.47 10.77
N GLY A 693 -7.22 13.11 12.05
CA GLY A 693 -6.53 13.76 13.16
C GLY A 693 -5.02 13.51 13.09
N ARG A 694 -4.22 14.58 12.91
CA ARG A 694 -2.75 14.50 12.88
C ARG A 694 -2.19 14.49 14.29
N LYS A 695 -1.52 13.39 14.69
CA LYS A 695 -0.83 13.31 15.97
C LYS A 695 0.46 14.18 15.97
N PRO A 696 1.03 14.57 17.13
CA PRO A 696 2.32 15.30 17.18
C PRO A 696 3.45 14.63 16.38
N ALA A 697 3.48 13.31 16.31
CA ALA A 697 4.44 12.54 15.51
C ALA A 697 4.41 12.89 14.02
N TYR A 698 3.25 13.30 13.47
CA TYR A 698 3.14 13.78 12.09
C TYR A 698 4.02 15.01 11.84
N ARG A 699 3.94 16.01 12.74
CA ARG A 699 4.77 17.23 12.64
C ARG A 699 6.25 16.91 12.80
N ALA A 700 6.60 16.05 13.76
CA ALA A 700 7.98 15.61 14.00
C ALA A 700 8.59 14.97 12.74
N LEU A 701 7.89 13.99 12.14
CA LEU A 701 8.34 13.34 10.91
C LEU A 701 8.42 14.28 9.71
N ARG A 702 7.41 15.14 9.53
CA ARG A 702 7.42 16.16 8.47
C ARG A 702 8.66 17.02 8.53
N ASN A 703 9.08 17.41 9.74
CA ASN A 703 10.29 18.19 9.94
C ASN A 703 11.57 17.36 9.73
N SER A 704 11.65 16.16 10.33
CA SER A 704 12.82 15.28 10.22
C SER A 704 13.04 14.67 8.83
N GLN A 705 12.05 14.71 7.93
CA GLN A 705 12.13 14.22 6.55
C GLN A 705 12.31 15.33 5.51
N ARG A 706 12.53 16.59 5.88
CA ARG A 706 12.92 17.64 4.93
C ARG A 706 14.21 17.26 4.19
N ASN A 707 14.39 17.73 2.97
CA ASN A 707 15.60 17.44 2.18
C ASN A 707 16.88 17.82 2.95
N GLN A 708 16.85 18.93 3.67
CA GLN A 708 17.93 19.36 4.56
C GLN A 708 17.44 19.38 5.98
N ILE A 709 18.24 18.85 6.89
CA ILE A 709 18.00 18.91 8.33
C ILE A 709 19.29 19.15 9.11
N VAL A 710 19.12 19.65 10.34
CA VAL A 710 20.14 19.63 11.39
C VAL A 710 19.61 18.82 12.56
N CYS A 711 20.39 17.90 13.11
CA CYS A 711 19.99 17.05 14.23
C CYS A 711 21.16 16.77 15.17
N ILE A 712 20.84 16.44 16.42
CA ILE A 712 21.79 16.02 17.44
C ILE A 712 21.56 14.54 17.74
N THR A 713 22.63 13.79 17.97
CA THR A 713 22.60 12.39 18.37
C THR A 713 23.11 12.20 19.80
N ASP A 714 22.77 11.08 20.47
CA ASP A 714 23.09 10.81 21.87
C ASP A 714 24.59 10.76 22.17
N ASP A 715 25.45 10.62 21.15
CA ASP A 715 26.90 10.74 21.22
C ASP A 715 27.40 12.20 21.20
N HIS A 716 26.54 13.16 21.50
CA HIS A 716 26.82 14.60 21.49
C HIS A 716 27.17 15.19 20.11
N SER A 717 27.00 14.46 19.00
CA SER A 717 27.34 14.96 17.68
C SER A 717 26.22 15.78 17.08
N LEU A 718 26.56 16.97 16.55
CA LEU A 718 25.68 17.80 15.74
C LEU A 718 25.94 17.48 14.26
N TRP A 719 24.88 17.11 13.54
CA TRP A 719 24.91 16.73 12.14
C TRP A 719 24.06 17.65 11.28
N ALA A 720 24.53 17.96 10.08
CA ALA A 720 23.72 18.51 9.01
C ALA A 720 23.65 17.50 7.86
N VAL A 721 22.44 17.26 7.33
CA VAL A 721 22.18 16.25 6.29
C VAL A 721 21.50 16.91 5.09
N ASN A 722 21.92 16.55 3.87
CA ASN A 722 21.42 17.06 2.61
C ASN A 722 21.08 15.90 1.67
N ASP A 723 19.84 15.83 1.18
CA ASP A 723 19.39 14.85 0.19
C ASP A 723 19.30 15.46 -1.24
N ALA A 724 19.52 16.78 -1.39
CA ALA A 724 19.55 17.40 -2.72
C ALA A 724 20.85 17.07 -3.46
N ARG A 725 20.77 16.96 -4.79
CA ARG A 725 21.95 16.71 -5.68
C ARG A 725 22.80 17.96 -5.95
N ARG A 726 22.90 18.85 -4.98
CA ARG A 726 23.76 20.03 -4.99
C ARG A 726 24.25 20.32 -3.58
N GLU A 727 25.35 21.02 -3.50
CA GLU A 727 25.85 21.54 -2.23
C GLU A 727 24.88 22.56 -1.63
N VAL A 728 24.79 22.62 -0.30
CA VAL A 728 23.90 23.52 0.42
C VAL A 728 24.66 24.19 1.57
N GLY A 729 24.62 25.53 1.58
CA GLY A 729 25.10 26.34 2.70
C GLY A 729 24.01 26.52 3.76
N GLY A 730 24.44 26.75 5.00
CA GLY A 730 23.53 27.04 6.10
C GLY A 730 24.24 27.58 7.34
N SER A 731 23.44 27.95 8.33
CA SER A 731 23.89 28.33 9.68
C SER A 731 23.04 27.65 10.73
N VAL A 732 23.60 27.44 11.92
CA VAL A 732 22.85 26.87 13.05
C VAL A 732 23.28 27.52 14.35
N THR A 733 22.28 27.79 15.22
CA THR A 733 22.47 28.16 16.63
C THR A 733 21.77 27.12 17.50
N VAL A 734 22.52 26.56 18.44
CA VAL A 734 22.02 25.59 19.42
C VAL A 734 21.95 26.27 20.80
N THR A 735 20.76 26.24 21.38
CA THR A 735 20.49 26.88 22.69
C THR A 735 19.97 25.85 23.66
N ASP A 736 20.53 25.80 24.86
CA ASP A 736 19.96 25.06 26.00
C ASP A 736 18.73 25.81 26.53
N VAL A 737 17.56 25.17 26.48
CA VAL A 737 16.28 25.83 26.77
C VAL A 737 16.13 26.19 28.23
N ALA A 738 16.65 25.37 29.15
CA ALA A 738 16.53 25.58 30.60
C ALA A 738 17.35 26.78 31.08
N SER A 739 18.58 26.92 30.55
CA SER A 739 19.50 28.01 30.96
C SER A 739 19.46 29.23 30.06
N GLY A 740 18.86 29.13 28.83
CA GLY A 740 18.89 30.14 27.82
C GLY A 740 20.27 30.34 27.15
N ARG A 741 21.25 29.50 27.46
CA ARG A 741 22.63 29.65 26.97
C ARG A 741 22.78 29.10 25.55
N VAL A 742 23.38 29.89 24.69
CA VAL A 742 23.87 29.43 23.38
C VAL A 742 25.08 28.52 23.59
N VAL A 743 24.99 27.25 23.21
CA VAL A 743 26.04 26.25 23.37
C VAL A 743 26.89 26.06 22.11
N LEU A 744 26.34 26.44 20.93
CA LEU A 744 27.05 26.42 19.67
C LEU A 744 26.38 27.38 18.68
N SER A 745 27.17 28.11 17.88
CA SER A 745 26.68 28.87 16.73
C SER A 745 27.75 28.89 15.65
N GLN A 746 27.39 28.50 14.41
CA GLN A 746 28.34 28.48 13.30
C GLN A 746 27.63 28.41 11.94
N ASP A 747 28.37 28.82 10.92
CA ASP A 747 28.04 28.59 9.52
C ASP A 747 28.63 27.24 9.06
N PHE A 748 28.02 26.64 8.02
CA PHE A 748 28.49 25.37 7.49
C PHE A 748 28.07 25.16 6.02
N VAL A 749 28.69 24.16 5.40
CA VAL A 749 28.33 23.66 4.05
C VAL A 749 28.11 22.17 4.13
N ILE A 750 27.07 21.68 3.45
CA ILE A 750 26.73 20.26 3.36
C ILE A 750 26.96 19.80 1.91
N PRO A 751 27.77 18.76 1.69
CA PRO A 751 28.01 18.22 0.36
C PRO A 751 26.70 17.80 -0.35
N SER A 752 26.74 17.80 -1.70
CA SER A 752 25.69 17.24 -2.54
C SER A 752 25.36 15.81 -2.09
N ASN A 753 24.07 15.52 -1.85
CA ASN A 753 23.55 14.22 -1.43
C ASN A 753 24.34 13.61 -0.25
N GLY A 754 24.79 14.44 0.68
CA GLY A 754 25.75 14.09 1.71
C GLY A 754 25.31 14.50 3.12
N LYS A 755 26.30 14.51 4.01
CA LYS A 755 26.18 14.96 5.40
C LYS A 755 27.48 15.59 5.88
N ALA A 756 27.39 16.45 6.89
CA ALA A 756 28.52 17.05 7.56
C ALA A 756 28.36 16.94 9.09
N ARG A 757 29.42 16.54 9.78
CA ARG A 757 29.51 16.66 11.24
C ARG A 757 29.94 18.07 11.58
N LEU A 758 29.09 18.83 12.26
CA LEU A 758 29.32 20.24 12.57
C LEU A 758 30.10 20.45 13.86
N GLY A 759 30.14 19.46 14.74
CA GLY A 759 30.84 19.55 16.01
C GLY A 759 30.24 18.68 17.09
N SER A 760 30.64 18.94 18.33
CA SER A 760 30.09 18.31 19.54
C SER A 760 29.36 19.36 20.37
N VAL A 761 28.16 18.99 20.86
CA VAL A 761 27.31 19.83 21.69
C VAL A 761 27.24 19.24 23.08
N PRO A 762 27.90 19.87 24.07
CA PRO A 762 27.89 19.35 25.46
C PRO A 762 26.52 19.53 26.11
N PHE A 763 26.04 18.48 26.79
CA PHE A 763 24.87 18.51 27.64
C PHE A 763 25.05 17.54 28.81
N ALA A 764 24.36 17.81 29.93
CA ALA A 764 24.39 16.98 31.13
C ALA A 764 23.08 17.13 31.90
N GLY A 765 22.70 16.08 32.65
CA GLY A 765 21.40 16.05 33.31
C GLY A 765 20.24 15.79 32.35
N GLN A 766 19.13 16.45 32.55
CA GLN A 766 17.93 16.39 31.72
C GLN A 766 17.56 17.76 31.20
N GLY A 767 17.12 17.83 29.92
CA GLY A 767 16.69 19.08 29.31
C GLY A 767 16.42 18.96 27.81
N VAL A 768 16.29 20.12 27.18
CA VAL A 768 16.05 20.23 25.74
C VAL A 768 17.04 21.21 25.12
N LEU A 769 17.71 20.79 24.06
CA LEU A 769 18.46 21.68 23.18
C LEU A 769 17.57 22.09 22.02
N ARG A 770 17.46 23.39 21.76
CA ARG A 770 16.77 23.96 20.61
C ARG A 770 17.79 24.30 19.54
N MET A 771 17.52 23.86 18.32
CA MET A 771 18.29 24.17 17.11
C MET A 771 17.48 25.13 16.25
N GLU A 772 18.04 26.31 15.98
CA GLU A 772 17.52 27.27 15.01
C GLU A 772 18.55 27.40 13.88
N ALA A 773 18.14 27.06 12.67
CA ALA A 773 19.04 27.01 11.53
C ALA A 773 18.41 27.70 10.30
N VAL A 774 19.29 28.13 9.39
CA VAL A 774 18.92 28.51 8.03
C VAL A 774 19.56 27.48 7.10
N LEU A 775 18.76 26.79 6.31
CA LEU A 775 19.19 25.73 5.40
C LEU A 775 18.73 26.12 3.99
N ASP A 776 19.66 26.31 3.07
CA ASP A 776 19.32 26.73 1.70
C ASP A 776 18.45 28.01 1.67
N GLY A 777 18.75 28.98 2.54
CA GLY A 777 17.96 30.22 2.70
C GLY A 777 16.60 30.05 3.41
N GLN A 778 16.24 28.84 3.83
CA GLN A 778 14.96 28.56 4.48
C GLN A 778 15.11 28.33 5.99
N PRO A 779 14.25 28.89 6.83
CA PRO A 779 14.30 28.65 8.26
C PRO A 779 13.98 27.20 8.59
N PHE A 780 14.72 26.68 9.58
CA PHE A 780 14.55 25.35 10.12
C PHE A 780 14.65 25.40 11.64
N ARG A 781 13.73 24.72 12.31
CA ARG A 781 13.75 24.56 13.77
C ARG A 781 13.68 23.09 14.12
N ASN A 782 14.44 22.71 15.14
CA ASN A 782 14.43 21.36 15.67
C ASN A 782 14.76 21.39 17.17
N HIS A 783 14.60 20.25 17.83
CA HIS A 783 14.98 20.08 19.23
C HIS A 783 15.65 18.73 19.47
N PHE A 784 16.29 18.60 20.60
CA PHE A 784 16.84 17.34 21.08
C PHE A 784 16.57 17.21 22.58
N LEU A 785 15.75 16.20 22.96
CA LEU A 785 15.49 15.84 24.34
C LEU A 785 16.66 14.98 24.84
N TYR A 786 17.38 15.48 25.85
CA TYR A 786 18.53 14.78 26.38
C TYR A 786 18.35 14.39 27.86
N GLY A 787 19.10 13.38 28.28
CA GLY A 787 19.07 12.81 29.66
C GLY A 787 18.28 11.48 29.68
N GLU A 788 18.42 10.80 30.85
CA GLU A 788 17.79 9.49 31.06
C GLU A 788 16.42 9.65 31.75
N PRO A 789 15.37 8.92 31.30
CA PRO A 789 14.09 8.96 31.99
C PRO A 789 14.16 8.36 33.40
N PRO A 790 13.21 8.66 34.29
CA PRO A 790 11.98 9.40 34.04
C PRO A 790 12.16 10.92 34.02
N PHE A 791 11.38 11.59 33.16
CA PHE A 791 11.29 13.03 33.07
C PHE A 791 10.09 13.57 33.87
N ASP A 792 10.21 14.77 34.42
CA ASP A 792 9.06 15.48 34.96
C ASP A 792 8.17 16.01 33.81
N TRP A 793 6.91 15.55 33.76
CA TRP A 793 5.97 15.96 32.68
C TRP A 793 5.68 17.46 32.67
N HIS A 794 5.70 18.11 33.83
CA HIS A 794 5.50 19.56 33.92
C HIS A 794 6.69 20.31 33.29
N GLU A 795 7.91 19.91 33.61
CA GLU A 795 9.11 20.51 33.03
C GLU A 795 9.20 20.24 31.51
N VAL A 796 8.87 19.02 31.06
CA VAL A 796 8.81 18.70 29.60
C VAL A 796 7.83 19.64 28.87
N LYS A 797 6.63 19.82 29.39
CA LYS A 797 5.66 20.78 28.80
C LYS A 797 6.21 22.20 28.75
N LYS A 798 6.92 22.62 29.73
CA LYS A 798 7.54 23.95 29.83
C LYS A 798 8.65 24.10 28.76
N TRP A 799 9.55 23.13 28.66
CA TRP A 799 10.62 23.15 27.65
C TRP A 799 10.11 23.12 26.22
N MET A 800 9.03 22.39 26.00
CA MET A 800 8.46 22.18 24.65
C MET A 800 7.45 23.26 24.23
N LYS A 801 7.09 24.19 25.12
CA LYS A 801 6.00 25.18 24.87
C LYS A 801 6.17 25.98 23.58
N ASP A 802 7.41 26.33 23.22
CA ASP A 802 7.72 27.10 22.00
C ASP A 802 8.25 26.23 20.84
N ILE A 803 8.25 24.93 21.03
CA ILE A 803 8.78 23.93 20.08
C ILE A 803 7.64 23.14 19.43
N LEU A 804 6.63 22.73 20.20
CA LEU A 804 5.42 22.02 19.76
C LEU A 804 4.30 22.97 19.35
#